data_d0b95cc3dac156af3ebe3a5e6c70206c
#
_entry.id   d0b95cc3dac156af3ebe3a5e6c70206c
#
_cell.length_a   1.000
_cell.length_b   1.000
_cell.length_c   1.000
_cell.angle_alpha   90.00
_cell.angle_beta   90.00
_cell.angle_gamma   90.00
#
_symmetry.space_group_name_H-M   'P 1'
#
loop_
_entity.id
_entity.type
_entity.pdbx_description
1 polymer ?
#
loop_
_entity_poly.entity_id
_entity_poly.type
_entity_poly.pdbx_seq_one_letter_code
_entity_poly.pdbx_strand_id
1 'polypeptide(L)'
;MSVAEPTSDVRPARERSDRGGTDGTEPGASDGTAVPYPSGRDRTAARETLEPPAAAGADADRPDTRVRFLRLARGALVLALGMLALTWLARLAVELAFGPHLDHRFWLRDYVGNLAVALAVLALVRRVGGTLLLAGFVVLGFQLANGAKLAVLGTPTSPDDFINLANLYHLSEGWTRVAMIAILATPFLLLFALGRWRERGTWAGLATIVAVAVLVYAYPRPVRDALDARFGNSVWNQPENFERRGLALHIVQESVRTLAKVGKAPSRAEVETALASLEPAPVDLAALVAGGEGAAPRNVHVIVLESFFDPLSLGSDWVPEDPFPADFRALWAETGESIALSPVFGGYTANAEFEVLCGYPVTENAVFFEGWLRRDVPCLPSVLRAAGYRTVASHPNVAGFWNRTHAYRLTGFDEYLAKSRFDTTDSVGNLLLDHSYYDQVFEQLGPLDEGPPLFNYMLTYHGHLPYPSGENYPDRVQAGRDVPLLQGYLNHLWYKSRDLMKRLETLRAEDPDALIVVFGDHLPFLGPNYGVHDEVLGLPPDRKDFSGAQLEALVSTPLIVIDGERGPLELGRVPLYRLPALVLGLLGAESGGMLDWTENPPGTIVRPVYGMHVAVGEDGARACPPEAAEDEGCAESAAWLARTRTLIGDVFTGSQFALERLGTLPRDAVPTVEPVRSDPS
;
A
#
# COMPACT_ATOMS: atom_id res chain seq x y z
N MET A 1 21.36 1.42 -43.36
CA MET A 1 22.67 2.08 -43.51
C MET A 1 23.39 1.94 -42.19
N SER A 2 24.47 1.19 -42.22
CA SER A 2 25.37 0.81 -41.13
C SER A 2 26.28 1.98 -40.73
N VAL A 3 26.50 2.23 -39.44
CA VAL A 3 27.76 2.76 -38.85
C VAL A 3 27.73 2.40 -37.36
N ALA A 4 28.45 1.38 -36.98
CA ALA A 4 29.75 1.25 -36.27
C ALA A 4 29.76 1.83 -34.83
N GLU A 5 29.94 0.88 -33.88
CA GLU A 5 30.46 1.09 -32.51
C GLU A 5 31.88 1.67 -32.50
N PRO A 6 32.32 2.20 -31.38
CA PRO A 6 33.62 1.81 -30.88
C PRO A 6 33.63 1.32 -29.42
N THR A 7 34.27 0.18 -29.27
CA THR A 7 34.78 -0.43 -28.06
C THR A 7 35.89 0.40 -27.42
N SER A 8 35.91 0.49 -26.10
CA SER A 8 37.12 0.76 -25.33
C SER A 8 37.19 -0.11 -24.06
N ASP A 9 38.04 -1.11 -24.16
CA ASP A 9 38.67 -1.87 -23.07
C ASP A 9 39.49 -0.94 -22.17
N VAL A 10 39.31 -1.01 -20.88
CA VAL A 10 40.33 -0.60 -19.90
C VAL A 10 40.32 -1.60 -18.75
N ARG A 11 41.34 -2.44 -18.72
CA ARG A 11 41.78 -3.22 -17.55
C ARG A 11 42.66 -2.34 -16.68
N PRO A 12 42.61 -2.42 -15.35
CA PRO A 12 43.70 -1.95 -14.51
C PRO A 12 44.63 -3.12 -14.12
N ALA A 13 45.89 -2.76 -14.07
CA ALA A 13 47.05 -3.59 -13.85
C ALA A 13 47.21 -4.07 -12.41
N ARG A 14 47.83 -5.27 -12.31
CA ARG A 14 48.44 -5.81 -11.09
C ARG A 14 49.75 -5.09 -10.78
N GLU A 15 49.92 -4.59 -9.59
CA GLU A 15 51.24 -4.32 -9.01
C GLU A 15 51.58 -5.36 -7.94
N ARG A 16 52.67 -6.01 -8.16
CA ARG A 16 53.45 -6.78 -7.18
C ARG A 16 54.49 -5.84 -6.58
N SER A 17 54.72 -5.88 -5.30
CA SER A 17 56.05 -5.57 -4.75
C SER A 17 56.35 -6.49 -3.58
N ASP A 18 57.54 -7.06 -3.72
CA ASP A 18 58.31 -7.97 -2.90
C ASP A 18 59.03 -7.29 -1.74
N ARG A 19 59.52 -8.17 -0.85
CA ARG A 19 60.66 -8.05 0.10
C ARG A 19 60.26 -7.55 1.51
N GLY A 20 60.71 -8.19 2.54
CA GLY A 20 61.78 -9.09 2.91
C GLY A 20 62.00 -9.06 4.39
N GLY A 21 62.36 -10.18 4.90
CA GLY A 21 63.56 -10.40 5.70
C GLY A 21 63.44 -10.36 7.22
N THR A 22 63.77 -11.47 7.76
CA THR A 22 64.76 -11.83 8.79
C THR A 22 64.33 -11.94 10.26
N ASP A 23 64.68 -13.14 10.70
CA ASP A 23 65.37 -13.57 11.93
C ASP A 23 64.58 -13.56 13.23
N GLY A 24 64.51 -14.69 13.93
CA GLY A 24 65.50 -15.54 14.46
C GLY A 24 65.12 -15.94 15.88
N THR A 25 65.42 -17.13 16.20
CA THR A 25 65.81 -17.75 17.47
C THR A 25 64.81 -18.59 18.22
N GLU A 26 65.03 -19.90 18.09
CA GLU A 26 64.89 -20.91 19.16
C GLU A 26 65.99 -20.65 20.26
N PRO A 27 66.06 -21.35 21.41
CA PRO A 27 65.71 -22.73 21.73
C PRO A 27 65.30 -23.04 23.20
N GLY A 28 65.12 -24.34 23.51
CA GLY A 28 65.27 -24.93 24.85
C GLY A 28 64.12 -25.84 25.24
N ALA A 29 64.14 -27.12 25.14
CA ALA A 29 64.88 -28.24 25.69
C ALA A 29 64.51 -28.61 27.13
N SER A 30 64.28 -29.89 27.27
CA SER A 30 64.49 -30.85 28.38
C SER A 30 63.23 -31.23 29.14
N ASP A 31 62.94 -32.40 29.45
CA ASP A 31 63.49 -33.68 29.81
C ASP A 31 62.28 -34.53 30.26
N GLY A 32 62.08 -35.70 29.88
CA GLY A 32 62.77 -36.90 30.19
C GLY A 32 62.10 -37.65 31.34
N THR A 33 61.57 -38.83 31.07
CA THR A 33 61.89 -40.01 31.83
C THR A 33 61.12 -41.22 31.28
N ALA A 34 61.87 -42.25 31.04
CA ALA A 34 61.49 -43.53 30.48
C ALA A 34 61.36 -44.60 31.54
N VAL A 35 60.61 -45.68 31.19
CA VAL A 35 60.83 -47.13 31.44
C VAL A 35 60.49 -47.65 32.83
N PRO A 36 60.17 -48.96 33.07
CA PRO A 36 60.27 -50.13 32.20
C PRO A 36 59.13 -51.19 32.26
N TYR A 37 59.20 -52.10 31.33
CA TYR A 37 58.66 -53.48 31.37
C TYR A 37 59.24 -54.35 32.46
N PRO A 38 58.51 -55.44 32.87
CA PRO A 38 59.21 -56.73 32.77
C PRO A 38 58.42 -57.86 32.09
N SER A 39 59.22 -58.67 31.51
CA SER A 39 59.15 -59.94 30.84
C SER A 39 58.75 -61.10 31.73
N GLY A 40 58.22 -62.13 31.13
CA GLY A 40 58.58 -63.47 31.52
C GLY A 40 57.48 -64.57 31.55
N ARG A 41 57.57 -65.43 30.51
CA ARG A 41 57.54 -66.90 30.57
C ARG A 41 56.32 -67.66 31.03
N ASP A 42 55.81 -68.43 30.22
CA ASP A 42 55.94 -69.83 29.84
C ASP A 42 54.76 -70.72 30.22
N ARG A 43 54.20 -71.41 29.37
CA ARG A 43 54.11 -72.83 29.07
C ARG A 43 52.79 -73.32 28.55
N THR A 44 52.88 -73.82 27.31
CA THR A 44 52.43 -75.15 26.83
C THR A 44 51.01 -75.63 27.04
N ALA A 45 50.43 -76.00 25.89
CA ALA A 45 49.60 -77.14 25.56
C ALA A 45 48.13 -77.15 25.85
N ALA A 46 47.37 -77.06 24.76
CA ALA A 46 46.46 -78.09 24.27
C ALA A 46 45.82 -77.68 22.98
N ARG A 47 46.07 -78.49 21.96
CA ARG A 47 45.43 -78.45 20.67
C ARG A 47 44.01 -79.01 20.82
N GLU A 48 42.99 -78.24 20.71
CA GLU A 48 41.65 -78.71 20.36
C GLU A 48 41.11 -77.90 19.17
N THR A 49 40.93 -78.64 18.12
CA THR A 49 40.30 -78.19 16.88
C THR A 49 38.83 -77.91 17.14
N LEU A 50 38.48 -76.66 17.11
CA LEU A 50 37.09 -76.24 16.95
C LEU A 50 36.98 -75.39 15.70
N GLU A 51 36.18 -75.89 14.77
CA GLU A 51 35.78 -75.21 13.53
C GLU A 51 35.22 -73.80 13.85
N PRO A 52 35.53 -72.81 12.98
CA PRO A 52 34.93 -71.50 13.17
C PRO A 52 33.42 -71.55 12.84
N PRO A 53 32.55 -71.02 13.69
CA PRO A 53 31.15 -70.87 13.32
C PRO A 53 31.05 -69.95 12.14
N ALA A 54 30.32 -70.39 11.13
CA ALA A 54 29.95 -69.66 9.95
C ALA A 54 29.41 -68.26 10.33
N ALA A 55 30.09 -67.22 9.88
CA ALA A 55 29.59 -65.87 9.91
C ALA A 55 28.41 -65.79 8.93
N ALA A 56 27.26 -66.20 9.41
CA ALA A 56 25.99 -66.03 8.71
C ALA A 56 25.37 -64.64 9.06
N GLY A 57 25.38 -63.76 8.07
CA GLY A 57 24.22 -62.89 7.89
C GLY A 57 24.04 -61.69 8.81
N ALA A 58 24.95 -60.73 8.83
CA ALA A 58 24.68 -59.41 9.40
C ALA A 58 24.86 -58.23 8.44
N ASP A 59 24.95 -58.47 7.14
CA ASP A 59 25.19 -57.43 6.14
C ASP A 59 24.10 -57.38 5.00
N ALA A 60 22.97 -58.07 5.22
CA ALA A 60 21.92 -58.15 4.18
C ALA A 60 20.87 -57.06 4.23
N ASP A 61 20.93 -56.04 5.13
CA ASP A 61 19.87 -55.04 5.26
C ASP A 61 20.35 -53.60 5.26
N ARG A 62 21.57 -53.33 4.78
CA ARG A 62 21.96 -51.97 4.41
C ARG A 62 21.62 -51.73 2.98
N PRO A 63 20.54 -50.93 2.65
CA PRO A 63 20.24 -50.61 1.27
C PRO A 63 21.45 -49.92 0.65
N ASP A 64 21.91 -50.48 -0.51
CA ASP A 64 23.04 -50.04 -1.27
C ASP A 64 23.03 -48.50 -1.40
N THR A 65 24.11 -47.86 -0.98
CA THR A 65 24.27 -46.41 -1.00
C THR A 65 24.02 -45.84 -2.40
N ARG A 66 24.35 -46.61 -3.46
CA ARG A 66 24.05 -46.28 -4.84
C ARG A 66 22.54 -46.24 -5.13
N VAL A 67 21.79 -47.19 -4.63
CA VAL A 67 20.31 -47.23 -4.79
C VAL A 67 19.64 -46.08 -4.07
N ARG A 68 20.11 -45.73 -2.87
CA ARG A 68 19.63 -44.54 -2.16
C ARG A 68 19.94 -43.26 -2.92
N PHE A 69 21.17 -43.09 -3.40
CA PHE A 69 21.59 -41.93 -4.20
C PHE A 69 20.73 -41.79 -5.48
N LEU A 70 20.56 -42.89 -6.23
CA LEU A 70 19.76 -42.89 -7.46
C LEU A 70 18.28 -42.52 -7.18
N ARG A 71 17.69 -43.00 -6.09
CA ARG A 71 16.31 -42.62 -5.70
C ARG A 71 16.22 -41.15 -5.35
N LEU A 72 17.16 -40.59 -4.61
CA LEU A 72 17.23 -39.18 -4.28
C LEU A 72 17.43 -38.31 -5.53
N ALA A 73 18.36 -38.67 -6.40
CA ALA A 73 18.64 -37.97 -7.65
C ALA A 73 17.41 -38.00 -8.58
N ARG A 74 16.74 -39.13 -8.71
CA ARG A 74 15.47 -39.25 -9.46
C ARG A 74 14.37 -38.37 -8.84
N GLY A 75 14.24 -38.38 -7.52
CA GLY A 75 13.26 -37.53 -6.81
C GLY A 75 13.53 -36.04 -7.03
N ALA A 76 14.78 -35.62 -6.91
CA ALA A 76 15.19 -34.23 -7.18
C ALA A 76 14.93 -33.84 -8.65
N LEU A 77 15.23 -34.70 -9.60
CA LEU A 77 14.97 -34.45 -11.02
C LEU A 77 13.47 -34.33 -11.30
N VAL A 78 12.65 -35.24 -10.77
CA VAL A 78 11.19 -35.19 -10.93
C VAL A 78 10.62 -33.93 -10.32
N LEU A 79 11.11 -33.50 -9.15
CA LEU A 79 10.69 -32.26 -8.53
C LEU A 79 11.07 -31.05 -9.41
N ALA A 80 12.30 -30.98 -9.84
CA ALA A 80 12.80 -29.87 -10.68
C ALA A 80 12.04 -29.75 -11.99
N LEU A 81 11.90 -30.85 -12.73
CA LEU A 81 11.16 -30.88 -14.01
C LEU A 81 9.66 -30.65 -13.81
N GLY A 82 9.08 -31.21 -12.73
CA GLY A 82 7.66 -30.98 -12.39
C GLY A 82 7.36 -29.53 -12.06
N MET A 83 8.23 -28.87 -11.28
CA MET A 83 8.10 -27.44 -10.97
C MET A 83 8.35 -26.57 -12.20
N LEU A 84 9.23 -26.95 -13.10
CA LEU A 84 9.44 -26.26 -14.37
C LEU A 84 8.16 -26.28 -15.21
N ALA A 85 7.56 -27.45 -15.36
CA ALA A 85 6.30 -27.59 -16.09
C ALA A 85 5.14 -26.81 -15.42
N LEU A 86 5.02 -26.87 -14.09
CA LEU A 86 4.00 -26.14 -13.33
C LEU A 86 4.18 -24.63 -13.44
N THR A 87 5.42 -24.13 -13.37
CA THR A 87 5.70 -22.69 -13.56
C THR A 87 5.30 -22.24 -14.96
N TRP A 88 5.65 -23.02 -15.98
CA TRP A 88 5.26 -22.71 -17.36
C TRP A 88 3.74 -22.74 -17.56
N LEU A 89 3.06 -23.76 -17.03
CA LEU A 89 1.60 -23.87 -17.10
C LEU A 89 0.90 -22.72 -16.34
N ALA A 90 1.42 -22.30 -15.21
CA ALA A 90 0.86 -21.17 -14.44
C ALA A 90 0.97 -19.86 -15.25
N ARG A 91 2.11 -19.62 -15.89
CA ARG A 91 2.29 -18.46 -16.78
C ARG A 91 1.36 -18.50 -17.98
N LEU A 92 1.27 -19.66 -18.65
CA LEU A 92 0.33 -19.84 -19.75
C LEU A 92 -1.12 -19.57 -19.32
N ALA A 93 -1.52 -20.03 -18.13
CA ALA A 93 -2.85 -19.77 -17.59
C ALA A 93 -3.10 -18.27 -17.36
N VAL A 94 -2.10 -17.54 -16.88
CA VAL A 94 -2.19 -16.07 -16.70
C VAL A 94 -2.32 -15.37 -18.05
N GLU A 95 -1.50 -15.73 -19.03
CA GLU A 95 -1.55 -15.14 -20.38
C GLU A 95 -2.89 -15.40 -21.08
N LEU A 96 -3.45 -16.62 -20.93
CA LEU A 96 -4.75 -16.95 -21.50
C LEU A 96 -5.92 -16.23 -20.80
N ALA A 97 -5.78 -15.96 -19.49
CA ALA A 97 -6.85 -15.33 -18.71
C ALA A 97 -6.82 -13.79 -18.78
N PHE A 98 -5.63 -13.18 -18.83
CA PHE A 98 -5.45 -11.75 -18.65
C PHE A 98 -4.62 -11.07 -19.75
N GLY A 99 -4.17 -11.81 -20.76
CA GLY A 99 -3.29 -11.30 -21.82
C GLY A 99 -1.80 -11.31 -21.48
N PRO A 100 -0.93 -10.81 -22.37
CA PRO A 100 0.52 -10.88 -22.23
C PRO A 100 1.06 -9.81 -21.27
N HIS A 101 0.86 -10.00 -19.97
CA HIS A 101 1.31 -9.08 -18.93
C HIS A 101 2.64 -9.46 -18.27
N LEU A 102 3.28 -10.57 -18.72
CA LEU A 102 4.53 -11.07 -18.15
C LEU A 102 5.65 -11.04 -19.18
N ASP A 103 6.78 -10.42 -18.83
CA ASP A 103 7.97 -10.49 -19.68
C ASP A 103 8.55 -11.91 -19.69
N HIS A 104 8.59 -12.54 -20.85
CA HIS A 104 9.10 -13.89 -21.03
C HIS A 104 10.62 -14.03 -20.76
N ARG A 105 11.37 -12.91 -20.82
CA ARG A 105 12.83 -12.92 -20.64
C ARG A 105 13.26 -13.37 -19.25
N PHE A 106 12.43 -13.20 -18.23
CA PHE A 106 12.77 -13.46 -16.83
C PHE A 106 12.06 -14.68 -16.20
N TRP A 107 11.38 -15.50 -16.98
CA TRP A 107 10.64 -16.67 -16.49
C TRP A 107 11.48 -17.65 -15.65
N LEU A 108 12.79 -17.75 -15.88
CA LEU A 108 13.69 -18.60 -15.12
C LEU A 108 13.82 -18.15 -13.65
N ARG A 109 13.64 -16.88 -13.37
CA ARG A 109 13.65 -16.33 -11.99
C ARG A 109 12.39 -16.73 -11.24
N ASP A 110 11.23 -16.69 -11.88
CA ASP A 110 9.99 -17.25 -11.34
C ASP A 110 10.16 -18.73 -11.00
N TYR A 111 10.77 -19.51 -11.91
CA TYR A 111 11.03 -20.92 -11.67
C TYR A 111 11.90 -21.14 -10.42
N VAL A 112 12.99 -20.39 -10.25
CA VAL A 112 13.87 -20.51 -9.07
C VAL A 112 13.11 -20.18 -7.78
N GLY A 113 12.31 -19.13 -7.78
CA GLY A 113 11.46 -18.77 -6.63
C GLY A 113 10.43 -19.86 -6.31
N ASN A 114 9.75 -20.36 -7.32
CA ASN A 114 8.75 -21.43 -7.17
C ASN A 114 9.37 -22.76 -6.72
N LEU A 115 10.62 -23.06 -7.16
CA LEU A 115 11.37 -24.22 -6.68
C LEU A 115 11.72 -24.08 -5.20
N ALA A 116 12.08 -22.88 -4.73
CA ALA A 116 12.33 -22.64 -3.31
C ALA A 116 11.06 -22.88 -2.46
N VAL A 117 9.88 -22.42 -2.94
CA VAL A 117 8.60 -22.74 -2.31
C VAL A 117 8.37 -24.24 -2.26
N ALA A 118 8.61 -24.95 -3.37
CA ALA A 118 8.46 -26.42 -3.42
C ALA A 118 9.41 -27.14 -2.46
N LEU A 119 10.62 -26.66 -2.26
CA LEU A 119 11.57 -27.24 -1.29
C LEU A 119 11.09 -27.03 0.15
N ALA A 120 10.51 -25.88 0.49
CA ALA A 120 9.89 -25.66 1.79
C ALA A 120 8.69 -26.59 2.01
N VAL A 121 7.84 -26.77 1.00
CA VAL A 121 6.74 -27.75 1.05
C VAL A 121 7.26 -29.18 1.16
N LEU A 122 8.33 -29.54 0.45
CA LEU A 122 8.94 -30.86 0.51
C LEU A 122 9.47 -31.19 1.92
N ALA A 123 9.98 -30.20 2.64
CA ALA A 123 10.43 -30.37 4.01
C ALA A 123 9.30 -30.86 4.95
N LEU A 124 8.05 -30.52 4.65
CA LEU A 124 6.86 -30.87 5.43
C LEU A 124 6.15 -32.12 4.91
N VAL A 125 5.94 -32.20 3.59
CA VAL A 125 5.18 -33.27 2.92
C VAL A 125 6.03 -34.52 2.73
N ARG A 126 7.34 -34.37 2.46
CA ARG A 126 8.33 -35.45 2.32
C ARG A 126 8.00 -36.49 1.26
N ARG A 127 7.19 -36.12 0.27
CA ARG A 127 6.79 -36.91 -0.91
C ARG A 127 6.74 -36.02 -2.13
N VAL A 128 7.50 -36.33 -3.18
CA VAL A 128 7.60 -35.49 -4.39
C VAL A 128 6.23 -35.24 -5.04
N GLY A 129 5.37 -36.29 -5.20
CA GLY A 129 4.05 -36.12 -5.78
C GLY A 129 3.13 -35.20 -4.97
N GLY A 130 3.10 -35.37 -3.63
CA GLY A 130 2.33 -34.47 -2.75
C GLY A 130 2.88 -33.05 -2.74
N THR A 131 4.20 -32.88 -2.84
CA THR A 131 4.86 -31.58 -2.97
C THR A 131 4.46 -30.89 -4.26
N LEU A 132 4.52 -31.60 -5.40
CA LEU A 132 4.11 -31.02 -6.70
C LEU A 132 2.63 -30.61 -6.70
N LEU A 133 1.75 -31.41 -6.07
CA LEU A 133 0.33 -31.07 -5.97
C LEU A 133 0.13 -29.79 -5.15
N LEU A 134 0.68 -29.73 -3.94
CA LEU A 134 0.49 -28.58 -3.05
C LEU A 134 1.22 -27.33 -3.56
N ALA A 135 2.50 -27.45 -3.93
CA ALA A 135 3.26 -26.32 -4.45
C ALA A 135 2.71 -25.82 -5.78
N GLY A 136 2.23 -26.74 -6.66
CA GLY A 136 1.57 -26.38 -7.92
C GLY A 136 0.28 -25.60 -7.69
N PHE A 137 -0.55 -26.01 -6.73
CA PHE A 137 -1.77 -25.27 -6.35
C PHE A 137 -1.44 -23.87 -5.84
N VAL A 138 -0.46 -23.74 -4.94
CA VAL A 138 -0.02 -22.46 -4.39
C VAL A 138 0.54 -21.56 -5.50
N VAL A 139 1.46 -22.06 -6.31
CA VAL A 139 2.09 -21.27 -7.40
C VAL A 139 1.03 -20.82 -8.42
N LEU A 140 0.13 -21.71 -8.85
CA LEU A 140 -0.93 -21.34 -9.80
C LEU A 140 -1.85 -20.27 -9.21
N GLY A 141 -2.30 -20.44 -7.97
CA GLY A 141 -3.18 -19.49 -7.30
C GLY A 141 -2.55 -18.10 -7.16
N PHE A 142 -1.29 -18.04 -6.73
CA PHE A 142 -0.55 -16.77 -6.60
C PHE A 142 -0.28 -16.12 -7.96
N GLN A 143 0.07 -16.88 -8.99
CA GLN A 143 0.31 -16.35 -10.34
C GLN A 143 -0.99 -15.80 -10.95
N LEU A 144 -2.12 -16.48 -10.79
CA LEU A 144 -3.42 -16.00 -11.27
C LEU A 144 -3.86 -14.72 -10.51
N ALA A 145 -3.70 -14.67 -9.19
CA ALA A 145 -4.00 -13.48 -8.40
C ALA A 145 -3.13 -12.29 -8.81
N ASN A 146 -1.82 -12.53 -9.02
CA ASN A 146 -0.89 -11.52 -9.50
C ASN A 146 -1.23 -11.05 -10.93
N GLY A 147 -1.57 -11.98 -11.83
CA GLY A 147 -1.98 -11.65 -13.19
C GLY A 147 -3.25 -10.80 -13.23
N ALA A 148 -4.25 -11.14 -12.41
CA ALA A 148 -5.46 -10.33 -12.26
C ALA A 148 -5.15 -8.91 -11.76
N LYS A 149 -4.29 -8.78 -10.74
CA LYS A 149 -3.89 -7.48 -10.21
C LYS A 149 -3.10 -6.66 -11.22
N LEU A 150 -2.15 -7.27 -11.93
CA LEU A 150 -1.39 -6.60 -13.00
C LEU A 150 -2.31 -6.12 -14.12
N ALA A 151 -3.28 -6.94 -14.54
CA ALA A 151 -4.21 -6.57 -15.59
C ALA A 151 -5.14 -5.41 -15.21
N VAL A 152 -5.54 -5.34 -13.94
CA VAL A 152 -6.49 -4.32 -13.45
C VAL A 152 -5.77 -3.08 -12.94
N LEU A 153 -4.72 -3.25 -12.13
CA LEU A 153 -4.05 -2.15 -11.40
C LEU A 153 -2.65 -1.81 -11.94
N GLY A 154 -2.11 -2.57 -12.90
CA GLY A 154 -0.75 -2.36 -13.43
C GLY A 154 0.38 -2.64 -12.43
N THR A 155 0.07 -3.14 -11.24
CA THR A 155 1.05 -3.37 -10.17
C THR A 155 1.07 -4.84 -9.73
N PRO A 156 2.24 -5.41 -9.38
CA PRO A 156 2.33 -6.79 -8.91
C PRO A 156 1.77 -6.95 -7.49
N THR A 157 1.49 -8.20 -7.11
CA THR A 157 1.05 -8.53 -5.74
C THR A 157 2.11 -8.13 -4.72
N SER A 158 1.68 -7.45 -3.67
CA SER A 158 2.47 -6.95 -2.56
C SER A 158 2.00 -7.54 -1.22
N PRO A 159 2.76 -7.40 -0.12
CA PRO A 159 2.31 -7.83 1.20
C PRO A 159 1.03 -7.17 1.67
N ASP A 160 0.78 -5.93 1.26
CA ASP A 160 -0.42 -5.18 1.64
C ASP A 160 -1.70 -5.81 1.08
N ASP A 161 -1.61 -6.54 -0.05
CA ASP A 161 -2.74 -7.28 -0.61
C ASP A 161 -3.25 -8.39 0.33
N PHE A 162 -2.40 -8.95 1.17
CA PHE A 162 -2.82 -9.93 2.16
C PHE A 162 -3.64 -9.30 3.30
N ILE A 163 -3.35 -8.06 3.66
CA ILE A 163 -4.14 -7.27 4.60
C ILE A 163 -5.51 -6.99 3.96
N ASN A 164 -5.50 -6.66 2.67
CA ASN A 164 -6.71 -6.34 1.90
C ASN A 164 -7.58 -7.56 1.54
N LEU A 165 -7.18 -8.78 1.87
CA LEU A 165 -8.04 -9.97 1.71
C LEU A 165 -9.37 -9.85 2.49
N ALA A 166 -9.38 -9.14 3.61
CA ALA A 166 -10.59 -8.84 4.36
C ALA A 166 -11.56 -7.98 3.52
N ASN A 167 -11.05 -7.00 2.79
CA ASN A 167 -11.85 -6.15 1.90
C ASN A 167 -12.43 -6.95 0.74
N LEU A 168 -11.62 -7.84 0.15
CA LEU A 168 -12.10 -8.75 -0.90
C LEU A 168 -13.21 -9.68 -0.38
N TYR A 169 -13.12 -10.15 0.87
CA TYR A 169 -14.16 -10.93 1.51
C TYR A 169 -15.45 -10.12 1.67
N HIS A 170 -15.37 -8.85 2.06
CA HIS A 170 -16.54 -7.98 2.21
C HIS A 170 -17.18 -7.63 0.87
N LEU A 171 -16.38 -7.48 -0.20
CA LEU A 171 -16.88 -7.24 -1.57
C LEU A 171 -17.48 -8.49 -2.22
N SER A 172 -17.14 -9.69 -1.72
CA SER A 172 -17.62 -10.94 -2.28
C SER A 172 -18.98 -11.29 -1.71
N GLU A 173 -19.94 -11.70 -2.56
CA GLU A 173 -21.28 -12.09 -2.15
C GLU A 173 -21.62 -13.51 -2.63
N GLY A 174 -22.56 -14.18 -1.96
CA GLY A 174 -23.09 -15.46 -2.36
C GLY A 174 -22.03 -16.52 -2.64
N TRP A 175 -22.07 -17.11 -3.83
CA TRP A 175 -21.18 -18.20 -4.23
C TRP A 175 -19.70 -17.76 -4.35
N THR A 176 -19.42 -16.53 -4.73
CA THR A 176 -18.05 -16.02 -4.86
C THR A 176 -17.31 -15.99 -3.52
N ARG A 177 -18.02 -15.64 -2.44
CA ARG A 177 -17.48 -15.70 -1.06
C ARG A 177 -17.12 -17.12 -0.65
N VAL A 178 -18.00 -18.09 -0.92
CA VAL A 178 -17.75 -19.50 -0.63
C VAL A 178 -16.54 -20.01 -1.41
N ALA A 179 -16.46 -19.69 -2.71
CA ALA A 179 -15.33 -20.08 -3.56
C ALA A 179 -14.01 -19.49 -3.05
N MET A 180 -14.00 -18.23 -2.65
CA MET A 180 -12.82 -17.56 -2.09
C MET A 180 -12.34 -18.27 -0.80
N ILE A 181 -13.26 -18.54 0.14
CA ILE A 181 -12.92 -19.28 1.37
C ILE A 181 -12.35 -20.65 1.03
N ALA A 182 -12.98 -21.38 0.09
CA ALA A 182 -12.52 -22.70 -0.33
C ALA A 182 -11.12 -22.65 -0.93
N ILE A 183 -10.83 -21.68 -1.82
CA ILE A 183 -9.52 -21.50 -2.44
C ILE A 183 -8.45 -21.20 -1.37
N LEU A 184 -8.74 -20.30 -0.44
CA LEU A 184 -7.80 -19.91 0.63
C LEU A 184 -7.58 -21.04 1.65
N ALA A 185 -8.58 -21.87 1.94
CA ALA A 185 -8.47 -22.99 2.89
C ALA A 185 -7.75 -24.21 2.27
N THR A 186 -7.87 -24.41 0.95
CA THR A 186 -7.36 -25.61 0.26
C THR A 186 -5.87 -25.89 0.51
N PRO A 187 -4.92 -24.94 0.43
CA PRO A 187 -3.51 -25.23 0.69
C PRO A 187 -3.25 -25.71 2.11
N PHE A 188 -3.97 -25.22 3.11
CA PHE A 188 -3.84 -25.65 4.50
C PHE A 188 -4.41 -27.06 4.69
N LEU A 189 -5.55 -27.37 4.10
CA LEU A 189 -6.14 -28.70 4.12
C LEU A 189 -5.25 -29.72 3.40
N LEU A 190 -4.70 -29.36 2.25
CA LEU A 190 -3.76 -30.21 1.52
C LEU A 190 -2.47 -30.42 2.34
N LEU A 191 -1.91 -29.38 2.95
CA LEU A 191 -0.73 -29.50 3.82
C LEU A 191 -0.99 -30.42 5.00
N PHE A 192 -2.15 -30.27 5.65
CA PHE A 192 -2.53 -31.13 6.77
C PHE A 192 -2.68 -32.59 6.34
N ALA A 193 -3.37 -32.84 5.20
CA ALA A 193 -3.62 -34.18 4.68
C ALA A 193 -2.36 -34.87 4.12
N LEU A 194 -1.48 -34.13 3.46
CA LEU A 194 -0.29 -34.66 2.79
C LEU A 194 0.94 -34.68 3.70
N GLY A 195 0.96 -33.87 4.75
CA GLY A 195 2.08 -33.74 5.69
C GLY A 195 2.36 -35.03 6.46
N ARG A 196 3.65 -35.34 6.63
CA ARG A 196 4.08 -36.51 7.37
C ARG A 196 4.36 -36.19 8.84
N TRP A 197 3.31 -35.79 9.56
CA TRP A 197 3.38 -35.28 10.93
C TRP A 197 3.96 -36.26 11.97
N ARG A 198 4.02 -37.57 11.64
CA ARG A 198 4.63 -38.60 12.49
C ARG A 198 6.15 -38.71 12.31
N GLU A 199 6.71 -38.08 11.26
CA GLU A 199 8.14 -38.15 10.99
C GLU A 199 8.89 -37.01 11.68
N ARG A 200 9.97 -37.34 12.41
CA ARG A 200 10.83 -36.33 13.05
C ARG A 200 11.40 -35.31 12.04
N GLY A 201 11.66 -35.75 10.81
CA GLY A 201 12.15 -34.87 9.77
C GLY A 201 11.16 -33.78 9.33
N THR A 202 9.84 -34.01 9.42
CA THR A 202 8.81 -33.00 9.18
C THR A 202 8.88 -31.89 10.22
N TRP A 203 9.04 -32.27 11.50
CA TRP A 203 9.18 -31.30 12.59
C TRP A 203 10.50 -30.53 12.52
N ALA A 204 11.58 -31.18 12.09
CA ALA A 204 12.85 -30.50 11.82
C ALA A 204 12.70 -29.49 10.67
N GLY A 205 12.02 -29.86 9.57
CA GLY A 205 11.69 -28.95 8.48
C GLY A 205 10.85 -27.75 8.93
N LEU A 206 9.79 -28.00 9.71
CA LEU A 206 8.97 -26.95 10.29
C LEU A 206 9.78 -26.02 11.20
N ALA A 207 10.61 -26.61 12.10
CA ALA A 207 11.47 -25.82 12.97
C ALA A 207 12.46 -24.94 12.18
N THR A 208 12.99 -25.43 11.07
CA THR A 208 13.86 -24.63 10.18
C THR A 208 13.10 -23.48 9.56
N ILE A 209 11.88 -23.71 9.03
CA ILE A 209 11.05 -22.66 8.43
C ILE A 209 10.71 -21.58 9.47
N VAL A 210 10.31 -22.01 10.67
CA VAL A 210 10.00 -21.09 11.77
C VAL A 210 11.24 -20.31 12.21
N ALA A 211 12.41 -20.97 12.32
CA ALA A 211 13.66 -20.30 12.68
C ALA A 211 14.05 -19.22 11.67
N VAL A 212 13.90 -19.50 10.36
CA VAL A 212 14.13 -18.51 9.29
C VAL A 212 13.14 -17.35 9.40
N ALA A 213 11.85 -17.64 9.61
CA ALA A 213 10.84 -16.59 9.78
C ALA A 213 11.13 -15.72 11.02
N VAL A 214 11.51 -16.31 12.14
CA VAL A 214 11.92 -15.59 13.37
C VAL A 214 13.16 -14.73 13.12
N LEU A 215 14.15 -15.26 12.40
CA LEU A 215 15.36 -14.49 12.03
C LEU A 215 15.01 -13.27 11.18
N VAL A 216 14.17 -13.43 10.16
CA VAL A 216 13.70 -12.33 9.31
C VAL A 216 12.92 -11.30 10.12
N TYR A 217 12.05 -11.77 11.01
CA TYR A 217 11.26 -10.87 11.89
C TYR A 217 12.14 -10.11 12.89
N ALA A 218 13.14 -10.77 13.47
CA ALA A 218 14.04 -10.17 14.47
C ALA A 218 15.07 -9.21 13.85
N TYR A 219 15.49 -9.45 12.60
CA TYR A 219 16.53 -8.69 11.90
C TYR A 219 16.07 -8.25 10.50
N PRO A 220 14.92 -7.54 10.36
CA PRO A 220 14.38 -7.22 9.05
C PRO A 220 15.28 -6.25 8.25
N ARG A 221 15.95 -5.29 8.90
CA ARG A 221 16.84 -4.32 8.22
C ARG A 221 18.06 -4.98 7.60
N PRO A 222 18.92 -5.73 8.33
CA PRO A 222 20.03 -6.45 7.71
C PRO A 222 19.61 -7.41 6.59
N VAL A 223 18.46 -8.09 6.75
CA VAL A 223 17.95 -8.99 5.70
C VAL A 223 17.51 -8.20 4.47
N ARG A 224 16.79 -7.08 4.64
CA ARG A 224 16.45 -6.14 3.56
C ARG A 224 17.70 -5.69 2.82
N ASP A 225 18.69 -5.18 3.53
CA ASP A 225 19.91 -4.60 2.94
C ASP A 225 20.69 -5.67 2.15
N ALA A 226 20.75 -6.90 2.66
CA ALA A 226 21.37 -8.02 1.96
C ALA A 226 20.59 -8.42 0.69
N LEU A 227 19.25 -8.42 0.74
CA LEU A 227 18.40 -8.70 -0.42
C LEU A 227 18.52 -7.59 -1.46
N ASP A 228 18.48 -6.32 -1.05
CA ASP A 228 18.60 -5.17 -1.94
C ASP A 228 19.98 -5.11 -2.61
N ALA A 229 21.04 -5.36 -1.87
CA ALA A 229 22.41 -5.45 -2.43
C ALA A 229 22.56 -6.57 -3.47
N ARG A 230 21.83 -7.70 -3.29
CA ARG A 230 21.94 -8.87 -4.17
C ARG A 230 21.04 -8.82 -5.38
N PHE A 231 19.83 -8.30 -5.23
CA PHE A 231 18.76 -8.35 -6.25
C PHE A 231 18.35 -6.99 -6.78
N GLY A 232 18.89 -5.92 -6.22
CA GLY A 232 18.49 -4.55 -6.52
C GLY A 232 17.12 -4.19 -5.93
N ASN A 233 16.76 -2.93 -5.99
CA ASN A 233 15.45 -2.43 -5.67
C ASN A 233 15.19 -1.11 -6.39
N SER A 234 14.12 -1.08 -7.16
CA SER A 234 13.55 0.14 -7.73
C SER A 234 12.32 0.48 -6.90
N VAL A 235 12.45 1.39 -5.93
CA VAL A 235 11.36 1.71 -4.98
C VAL A 235 10.11 2.23 -5.72
N TRP A 236 10.33 2.91 -6.82
CA TRP A 236 9.32 3.56 -7.66
C TRP A 236 8.77 2.70 -8.81
N ASN A 237 9.42 1.57 -9.14
CA ASN A 237 9.01 0.69 -10.24
C ASN A 237 8.82 -0.75 -9.75
N GLN A 238 7.68 -1.02 -9.17
CA GLN A 238 7.36 -2.36 -8.67
C GLN A 238 7.14 -3.39 -9.78
N PRO A 239 6.55 -3.05 -10.94
CA PRO A 239 6.53 -3.95 -12.09
C PRO A 239 7.93 -4.42 -12.50
N GLU A 240 8.91 -3.53 -12.64
CA GLU A 240 10.30 -3.89 -12.96
C GLU A 240 10.93 -4.79 -11.89
N ASN A 241 10.69 -4.49 -10.62
CA ASN A 241 11.14 -5.33 -9.51
C ASN A 241 10.59 -6.76 -9.62
N PHE A 242 9.30 -6.89 -9.91
CA PHE A 242 8.64 -8.17 -10.13
C PHE A 242 9.22 -8.90 -11.36
N GLU A 243 9.35 -8.24 -12.50
CA GLU A 243 9.92 -8.81 -13.72
C GLU A 243 11.35 -9.32 -13.52
N ARG A 244 12.18 -8.57 -12.79
CA ARG A 244 13.56 -8.95 -12.49
C ARG A 244 13.69 -10.09 -11.50
N ARG A 245 12.74 -10.29 -10.60
CA ARG A 245 12.87 -11.21 -9.44
C ARG A 245 11.96 -12.42 -9.54
N GLY A 246 10.86 -12.31 -10.25
CA GLY A 246 9.74 -13.25 -10.18
C GLY A 246 8.92 -13.07 -8.91
N LEU A 247 7.69 -13.62 -8.92
CA LEU A 247 6.66 -13.36 -7.91
C LEU A 247 7.09 -13.74 -6.48
N ALA A 248 7.63 -14.96 -6.31
CA ALA A 248 7.97 -15.45 -4.98
C ALA A 248 9.05 -14.60 -4.29
N LEU A 249 10.12 -14.24 -5.00
CA LEU A 249 11.18 -13.40 -4.44
C LEU A 249 10.72 -11.95 -4.25
N HIS A 250 9.89 -11.44 -5.16
CA HIS A 250 9.27 -10.11 -5.03
C HIS A 250 8.45 -10.02 -3.73
N ILE A 251 7.53 -10.96 -3.48
CA ILE A 251 6.73 -10.98 -2.26
C ILE A 251 7.61 -11.07 -1.00
N VAL A 252 8.63 -11.94 -1.00
CA VAL A 252 9.56 -12.06 0.14
C VAL A 252 10.29 -10.74 0.40
N GLN A 253 10.84 -10.13 -0.64
CA GLN A 253 11.62 -8.89 -0.50
C GLN A 253 10.73 -7.73 -0.04
N GLU A 254 9.53 -7.57 -0.58
CA GLU A 254 8.57 -6.54 -0.14
C GLU A 254 8.06 -6.83 1.29
N SER A 255 7.84 -8.10 1.67
CA SER A 255 7.49 -8.46 3.05
C SER A 255 8.57 -8.08 4.05
N VAL A 256 9.84 -8.38 3.72
CA VAL A 256 10.99 -7.98 4.56
C VAL A 256 11.08 -6.45 4.63
N ARG A 257 10.81 -5.77 3.55
CA ARG A 257 10.83 -4.31 3.46
C ARG A 257 9.71 -3.70 4.31
N THR A 258 8.50 -4.23 4.24
CA THR A 258 7.37 -3.83 5.08
C THR A 258 7.70 -4.04 6.56
N LEU A 259 8.26 -5.21 6.94
CA LEU A 259 8.73 -5.45 8.31
C LEU A 259 9.85 -4.49 8.75
N ALA A 260 10.75 -4.11 7.85
CA ALA A 260 11.82 -3.16 8.14
C ALA A 260 11.32 -1.72 8.28
N LYS A 261 10.24 -1.35 7.57
CA LYS A 261 9.56 -0.04 7.65
C LYS A 261 8.74 0.11 8.93
N VAL A 262 8.02 -0.92 9.35
CA VAL A 262 7.30 -0.98 10.65
C VAL A 262 8.29 -0.94 11.85
N GLY A 263 9.57 -0.71 11.54
CA GLY A 263 10.66 -0.58 12.48
C GLY A 263 10.37 0.42 13.60
N LYS A 264 11.19 0.33 14.64
CA LYS A 264 11.20 1.07 15.88
C LYS A 264 10.51 2.44 15.79
N ALA A 265 9.42 2.59 16.54
CA ALA A 265 8.80 3.90 16.72
C ALA A 265 9.87 4.95 17.09
N PRO A 266 9.74 6.19 16.64
CA PRO A 266 10.69 7.24 16.95
C PRO A 266 10.90 7.36 18.46
N SER A 267 12.14 7.59 18.86
CA SER A 267 12.47 7.91 20.24
C SER A 267 11.96 9.30 20.60
N ARG A 268 11.76 9.58 21.89
CA ARG A 268 11.40 10.92 22.38
C ARG A 268 12.34 12.00 21.86
N ALA A 269 13.67 11.74 21.85
CA ALA A 269 14.67 12.71 21.38
C ALA A 269 14.55 13.01 19.88
N GLU A 270 14.24 12.02 19.04
CA GLU A 270 13.99 12.22 17.61
C GLU A 270 12.71 13.05 17.39
N VAL A 271 11.66 12.80 18.17
CA VAL A 271 10.41 13.57 18.13
C VAL A 271 10.63 15.02 18.60
N GLU A 272 11.36 15.23 19.70
CA GLU A 272 11.72 16.58 20.19
C GLU A 272 12.54 17.36 19.16
N THR A 273 13.45 16.69 18.45
CA THR A 273 14.21 17.28 17.34
C THR A 273 13.28 17.67 16.18
N ALA A 274 12.33 16.81 15.84
CA ALA A 274 11.35 17.08 14.78
C ALA A 274 10.42 18.26 15.14
N LEU A 275 10.11 18.44 16.41
CA LEU A 275 9.29 19.55 16.90
C LEU A 275 10.07 20.87 17.13
N ALA A 276 11.41 20.83 17.15
CA ALA A 276 12.22 21.99 17.52
C ALA A 276 12.06 23.19 16.57
N SER A 277 11.67 22.95 15.31
CA SER A 277 11.38 24.00 14.32
C SER A 277 9.91 24.37 14.20
N LEU A 278 9.05 23.78 15.03
CA LEU A 278 7.61 24.03 15.05
C LEU A 278 7.23 24.76 16.34
N GLU A 279 6.22 25.58 16.27
CA GLU A 279 5.61 26.23 17.45
C GLU A 279 4.34 25.46 17.83
N PRO A 280 4.43 24.40 18.66
CA PRO A 280 3.27 23.60 19.01
C PRO A 280 2.31 24.44 19.88
N ALA A 281 1.16 24.75 19.35
CA ALA A 281 0.07 25.36 20.07
C ALA A 281 -1.12 24.38 20.16
N PRO A 282 -1.89 24.35 21.25
CA PRO A 282 -3.12 23.58 21.31
C PRO A 282 -4.13 24.11 20.30
N VAL A 283 -5.12 23.26 19.92
CA VAL A 283 -6.22 23.71 19.07
C VAL A 283 -7.01 24.83 19.76
N ASP A 284 -7.33 25.86 18.99
CA ASP A 284 -8.19 26.95 19.46
C ASP A 284 -9.68 26.54 19.45
N LEU A 285 -10.06 25.72 20.43
CA LEU A 285 -11.46 25.28 20.60
C LEU A 285 -12.39 26.44 20.92
N ALA A 286 -11.89 27.49 21.58
CA ALA A 286 -12.71 28.62 21.96
C ALA A 286 -13.25 29.40 20.75
N ALA A 287 -12.37 29.62 19.75
CA ALA A 287 -12.79 30.24 18.50
C ALA A 287 -13.77 29.35 17.70
N LEU A 288 -13.54 28.05 17.64
CA LEU A 288 -14.45 27.11 16.96
C LEU A 288 -15.86 27.09 17.63
N VAL A 289 -15.92 27.12 18.96
CA VAL A 289 -17.19 27.18 19.71
C VAL A 289 -17.91 28.55 19.53
N ALA A 290 -17.13 29.62 19.40
CA ALA A 290 -17.66 30.97 19.21
C ALA A 290 -18.05 31.29 17.75
N GLY A 291 -17.69 30.41 16.78
CA GLY A 291 -17.96 30.64 15.36
C GLY A 291 -17.05 31.66 14.70
N GLY A 292 -15.88 32.00 15.28
CA GLY A 292 -15.01 33.09 14.83
C GLY A 292 -15.66 34.48 15.04
N GLU A 293 -14.94 35.55 15.11
CA GLU A 293 -15.39 36.96 15.24
C GLU A 293 -16.81 37.22 15.87
N GLY A 294 -17.36 36.24 16.64
CA GLY A 294 -18.67 36.32 17.29
C GLY A 294 -19.87 35.89 16.43
N ALA A 295 -19.66 35.26 15.30
CA ALA A 295 -20.71 34.60 14.53
C ALA A 295 -21.08 33.25 15.19
N ALA A 296 -22.28 32.71 14.87
CA ALA A 296 -22.65 31.38 15.31
C ALA A 296 -21.77 30.31 14.60
N PRO A 297 -21.46 29.18 15.26
CA PRO A 297 -20.82 28.07 14.60
C PRO A 297 -21.63 27.60 13.39
N ARG A 298 -20.96 27.41 12.24
CA ARG A 298 -21.60 27.05 10.97
C ARG A 298 -21.31 25.62 10.57
N ASN A 299 -22.17 25.03 9.79
CA ASN A 299 -21.97 23.67 9.28
C ASN A 299 -20.80 23.60 8.31
N VAL A 300 -20.19 22.42 8.26
CA VAL A 300 -19.09 22.09 7.34
C VAL A 300 -19.49 20.87 6.54
N HIS A 301 -19.54 20.99 5.21
CA HIS A 301 -19.80 19.90 4.30
C HIS A 301 -18.56 19.62 3.44
N VAL A 302 -18.01 18.41 3.58
CA VAL A 302 -16.91 17.92 2.75
C VAL A 302 -17.46 16.87 1.80
N ILE A 303 -17.38 17.11 0.52
CA ILE A 303 -17.86 16.22 -0.54
C ILE A 303 -16.64 15.70 -1.31
N VAL A 304 -16.31 14.44 -1.11
CA VAL A 304 -15.25 13.74 -1.82
C VAL A 304 -15.82 13.01 -3.02
N LEU A 305 -15.36 13.39 -4.20
CA LEU A 305 -15.85 12.86 -5.46
C LEU A 305 -14.92 11.72 -5.94
N GLU A 306 -15.43 10.50 -5.94
CA GLU A 306 -14.73 9.32 -6.45
C GLU A 306 -14.24 9.52 -7.89
N SER A 307 -12.93 9.35 -8.12
CA SER A 307 -12.26 9.41 -9.44
C SER A 307 -12.57 10.68 -10.24
N PHE A 308 -12.60 11.85 -9.61
CA PHE A 308 -13.05 13.10 -10.26
C PHE A 308 -11.89 14.00 -10.65
N PHE A 309 -11.66 14.17 -11.96
CA PHE A 309 -10.60 15.04 -12.50
C PHE A 309 -11.09 15.82 -13.72
N ASP A 310 -10.32 16.82 -14.17
CA ASP A 310 -10.67 17.56 -15.38
C ASP A 310 -10.37 16.77 -16.65
N PRO A 311 -11.40 16.25 -17.36
CA PRO A 311 -11.19 15.39 -18.52
C PRO A 311 -10.63 16.14 -19.73
N LEU A 312 -10.77 17.46 -19.81
CA LEU A 312 -10.22 18.26 -20.92
C LEU A 312 -8.68 18.28 -20.90
N SER A 313 -8.06 17.95 -19.77
CA SER A 313 -6.60 17.77 -19.68
C SER A 313 -6.07 16.62 -20.57
N LEU A 314 -6.93 15.69 -20.97
CA LEU A 314 -6.57 14.64 -21.93
C LEU A 314 -6.49 15.13 -23.37
N GLY A 315 -7.02 16.33 -23.67
CA GLY A 315 -7.03 16.91 -25.00
C GLY A 315 -8.20 16.47 -25.87
N SER A 316 -8.49 17.26 -26.92
CA SER A 316 -9.66 17.11 -27.77
C SER A 316 -9.70 15.81 -28.58
N ASP A 317 -8.54 15.18 -28.84
CA ASP A 317 -8.46 13.88 -29.53
C ASP A 317 -9.05 12.74 -28.67
N TRP A 318 -9.06 12.90 -27.35
CA TRP A 318 -9.58 11.94 -26.39
C TRP A 318 -10.96 12.33 -25.88
N VAL A 319 -11.17 13.64 -25.64
CA VAL A 319 -12.39 14.23 -25.10
C VAL A 319 -12.86 15.35 -26.02
N PRO A 320 -13.58 15.02 -27.11
CA PRO A 320 -14.04 16.01 -28.08
C PRO A 320 -15.16 16.91 -27.56
N GLU A 321 -15.92 16.45 -26.55
CA GLU A 321 -16.99 17.19 -25.91
C GLU A 321 -16.80 17.17 -24.40
N ASP A 322 -16.91 18.34 -23.77
CA ASP A 322 -16.78 18.47 -22.32
C ASP A 322 -17.93 17.76 -21.58
N PRO A 323 -17.67 16.74 -20.76
CA PRO A 323 -18.71 16.11 -19.96
C PRO A 323 -19.22 16.99 -18.82
N PHE A 324 -18.43 17.98 -18.37
CA PHE A 324 -18.87 18.89 -17.31
C PHE A 324 -19.92 19.90 -17.82
N PRO A 325 -20.95 20.20 -17.03
CA PRO A 325 -21.90 21.25 -17.38
C PRO A 325 -21.29 22.64 -17.22
N ALA A 326 -21.85 23.64 -17.94
CA ALA A 326 -21.32 24.98 -17.95
C ALA A 326 -21.32 25.67 -16.58
N ASP A 327 -22.27 25.36 -15.73
CA ASP A 327 -22.37 25.88 -14.36
C ASP A 327 -21.25 25.33 -13.45
N PHE A 328 -20.85 24.06 -13.62
CA PHE A 328 -19.65 23.54 -12.95
C PHE A 328 -18.38 24.27 -13.39
N ARG A 329 -18.22 24.48 -14.70
CA ARG A 329 -17.06 25.21 -15.22
C ARG A 329 -17.03 26.65 -14.71
N ALA A 330 -18.19 27.32 -14.67
CA ALA A 330 -18.30 28.66 -14.13
C ALA A 330 -17.93 28.70 -12.63
N LEU A 331 -18.48 27.81 -11.82
CA LEU A 331 -18.17 27.74 -10.40
C LEU A 331 -16.69 27.45 -10.14
N TRP A 332 -16.08 26.49 -10.89
CA TRP A 332 -14.66 26.19 -10.73
C TRP A 332 -13.77 27.34 -11.21
N ALA A 333 -14.14 28.06 -12.28
CA ALA A 333 -13.45 29.25 -12.72
C ALA A 333 -13.49 30.38 -11.66
N GLU A 334 -14.61 30.53 -10.91
CA GLU A 334 -14.69 31.46 -9.78
C GLU A 334 -13.71 31.13 -8.64
N THR A 335 -13.25 29.88 -8.53
CA THR A 335 -12.17 29.49 -7.60
C THR A 335 -10.77 29.70 -8.15
N GLY A 336 -10.60 30.36 -9.27
CA GLY A 336 -9.33 30.47 -10.00
C GLY A 336 -8.83 29.09 -10.49
N GLU A 337 -9.75 28.18 -10.77
CA GLU A 337 -9.45 26.78 -11.14
C GLU A 337 -8.54 26.09 -10.10
N SER A 338 -8.87 26.25 -8.82
CA SER A 338 -8.10 25.68 -7.72
C SER A 338 -7.99 24.15 -7.84
N ILE A 339 -6.85 23.61 -7.43
CA ILE A 339 -6.46 22.20 -7.60
C ILE A 339 -6.13 21.59 -6.25
N ALA A 340 -6.72 20.44 -5.96
CA ALA A 340 -6.28 19.55 -4.90
C ALA A 340 -5.17 18.64 -5.40
N LEU A 341 -4.07 18.50 -4.64
CA LEU A 341 -2.99 17.57 -4.93
C LEU A 341 -3.20 16.31 -4.09
N SER A 342 -3.66 15.23 -4.73
CA SER A 342 -3.93 13.93 -4.12
C SER A 342 -2.65 13.14 -3.81
N PRO A 343 -2.59 12.25 -2.79
CA PRO A 343 -1.47 11.34 -2.58
C PRO A 343 -1.41 10.18 -3.56
N VAL A 344 -2.49 9.93 -4.31
CA VAL A 344 -2.69 8.67 -5.04
C VAL A 344 -3.16 8.91 -6.47
N PHE A 345 -3.01 7.86 -7.29
CA PHE A 345 -3.46 7.78 -8.67
C PHE A 345 -4.26 6.49 -8.87
N GLY A 346 -5.45 6.59 -9.47
CA GLY A 346 -6.21 5.43 -9.96
C GLY A 346 -6.72 4.47 -8.89
N GLY A 347 -6.88 4.93 -7.63
CA GLY A 347 -7.36 4.14 -6.50
C GLY A 347 -6.74 4.55 -5.17
N TYR A 348 -6.95 3.74 -4.14
CA TYR A 348 -6.50 4.02 -2.76
C TYR A 348 -7.17 5.27 -2.14
N THR A 349 -8.44 5.49 -2.41
CA THR A 349 -9.27 6.59 -1.88
C THR A 349 -9.09 6.82 -0.38
N ALA A 350 -8.96 5.73 0.41
CA ALA A 350 -8.70 5.81 1.86
C ALA A 350 -7.44 6.61 2.24
N ASN A 351 -6.46 6.75 1.35
CA ASN A 351 -5.27 7.56 1.56
C ASN A 351 -5.56 9.06 1.35
N ALA A 352 -6.39 9.41 0.37
CA ALA A 352 -6.90 10.77 0.20
C ALA A 352 -7.75 11.18 1.42
N GLU A 353 -8.63 10.28 1.89
CA GLU A 353 -9.42 10.48 3.10
C GLU A 353 -8.54 10.68 4.35
N PHE A 354 -7.50 9.86 4.52
CA PHE A 354 -6.58 10.02 5.65
C PHE A 354 -5.95 11.41 5.69
N GLU A 355 -5.52 11.92 4.54
CA GLU A 355 -4.94 13.27 4.46
C GLU A 355 -5.94 14.35 4.84
N VAL A 356 -7.15 14.30 4.29
CA VAL A 356 -8.20 15.28 4.54
C VAL A 356 -8.77 15.21 5.96
N LEU A 357 -8.71 14.06 6.59
CA LEU A 357 -9.20 13.92 7.96
C LEU A 357 -8.12 14.21 8.99
N CYS A 358 -6.87 13.77 8.76
CA CYS A 358 -5.82 13.81 9.78
C CYS A 358 -4.69 14.82 9.52
N GLY A 359 -4.66 15.50 8.38
CA GLY A 359 -3.73 16.58 8.10
C GLY A 359 -2.27 16.14 7.88
N TYR A 360 -2.03 14.86 7.62
CA TYR A 360 -0.68 14.34 7.40
C TYR A 360 -0.55 13.64 6.04
N PRO A 361 0.55 13.87 5.31
CA PRO A 361 0.73 13.30 4.00
C PRO A 361 0.94 11.77 4.07
N VAL A 362 0.39 11.07 3.10
CA VAL A 362 0.72 9.66 2.85
C VAL A 362 2.12 9.58 2.26
N THR A 363 3.03 8.96 2.98
CA THR A 363 4.46 8.91 2.64
C THR A 363 4.93 7.53 2.18
N GLU A 364 4.06 6.52 2.28
CA GLU A 364 4.39 5.12 2.02
C GLU A 364 3.35 4.48 1.07
N ASN A 365 3.75 3.44 0.35
CA ASN A 365 2.82 2.65 -0.46
C ASN A 365 2.05 1.65 0.43
N ALA A 366 1.12 2.16 1.19
CA ALA A 366 0.29 1.39 2.11
C ALA A 366 -1.05 2.10 2.30
N VAL A 367 -2.10 1.39 2.69
CA VAL A 367 -3.36 1.99 3.12
C VAL A 367 -3.22 2.45 4.56
N PHE A 368 -3.24 3.76 4.78
CA PHE A 368 -2.98 4.33 6.10
C PHE A 368 -4.04 3.96 7.13
N PHE A 369 -5.29 3.81 6.72
CA PHE A 369 -6.37 3.33 7.58
C PHE A 369 -6.17 1.88 8.08
N GLU A 370 -5.41 1.05 7.37
CA GLU A 370 -5.22 -0.36 7.70
C GLU A 370 -3.95 -0.62 8.52
N GLY A 371 -2.88 0.08 8.20
CA GLY A 371 -1.57 -0.21 8.79
C GLY A 371 -1.03 0.84 9.74
N TRP A 372 -1.39 2.09 9.54
CA TRP A 372 -0.80 3.23 10.24
C TRP A 372 -1.71 3.82 11.31
N LEU A 373 -2.99 4.03 11.03
CA LEU A 373 -3.93 4.58 12.01
C LEU A 373 -4.29 3.50 13.06
N ARG A 374 -3.57 3.49 14.18
CA ARG A 374 -3.70 2.47 15.24
C ARG A 374 -4.19 3.02 16.57
N ARG A 375 -4.31 4.32 16.70
CA ARG A 375 -4.64 5.01 17.94
C ARG A 375 -5.65 6.10 17.68
N ASP A 376 -6.34 6.54 18.73
CA ASP A 376 -7.11 7.78 18.69
C ASP A 376 -6.14 8.94 18.46
N VAL A 377 -6.44 9.76 17.46
CA VAL A 377 -5.62 10.89 17.03
C VAL A 377 -6.51 12.10 16.88
N PRO A 378 -6.07 13.32 17.26
CA PRO A 378 -6.83 14.53 17.09
C PRO A 378 -6.93 14.97 15.62
N CYS A 379 -7.56 14.12 14.79
CA CYS A 379 -7.93 14.43 13.42
C CYS A 379 -9.10 15.44 13.37
N LEU A 380 -9.36 16.04 12.21
CA LEU A 380 -10.40 17.07 12.04
C LEU A 380 -11.76 16.71 12.67
N PRO A 381 -12.32 15.49 12.46
CA PRO A 381 -13.60 15.15 13.10
C PRO A 381 -13.54 15.18 14.63
N SER A 382 -12.45 14.69 15.26
CA SER A 382 -12.32 14.71 16.72
C SER A 382 -12.14 16.12 17.27
N VAL A 383 -11.48 17.02 16.54
CA VAL A 383 -11.33 18.43 16.89
C VAL A 383 -12.68 19.13 16.84
N LEU A 384 -13.43 18.97 15.74
CA LEU A 384 -14.75 19.56 15.59
C LEU A 384 -15.76 19.00 16.61
N ARG A 385 -15.71 17.69 16.88
CA ARG A 385 -16.51 17.10 17.94
C ARG A 385 -16.20 17.69 19.32
N ALA A 386 -14.92 17.92 19.64
CA ALA A 386 -14.54 18.58 20.88
C ALA A 386 -15.03 20.04 20.96
N ALA A 387 -15.24 20.70 19.81
CA ALA A 387 -15.87 22.00 19.69
C ALA A 387 -17.41 21.93 19.68
N GLY A 388 -18.02 20.76 19.88
CA GLY A 388 -19.47 20.59 19.97
C GLY A 388 -20.19 20.26 18.66
N TYR A 389 -19.46 19.99 17.58
CA TYR A 389 -20.08 19.56 16.32
C TYR A 389 -20.58 18.12 16.39
N ARG A 390 -21.73 17.85 15.76
CA ARG A 390 -22.12 16.49 15.36
C ARG A 390 -21.30 16.10 14.15
N THR A 391 -20.62 14.94 14.19
CA THR A 391 -19.71 14.53 13.13
C THR A 391 -20.22 13.26 12.45
N VAL A 392 -20.57 13.36 11.17
CA VAL A 392 -21.15 12.26 10.38
C VAL A 392 -20.31 12.00 9.15
N ALA A 393 -19.89 10.75 8.96
CA ALA A 393 -19.30 10.27 7.72
C ALA A 393 -20.31 9.44 6.94
N SER A 394 -20.27 9.49 5.62
CA SER A 394 -21.11 8.66 4.77
C SER A 394 -20.37 8.13 3.54
N HIS A 395 -20.64 6.87 3.16
CA HIS A 395 -20.13 6.24 1.95
C HIS A 395 -21.00 5.03 1.59
N PRO A 396 -21.63 4.97 0.40
CA PRO A 396 -22.59 3.94 0.04
C PRO A 396 -21.89 2.62 -0.39
N ASN A 397 -20.81 2.25 0.27
CA ASN A 397 -20.09 0.99 0.12
C ASN A 397 -20.04 0.22 1.44
N VAL A 398 -19.54 -1.00 1.40
CA VAL A 398 -19.42 -1.88 2.57
C VAL A 398 -18.60 -1.22 3.68
N ALA A 399 -19.15 -1.17 4.88
CA ALA A 399 -18.59 -0.44 6.03
C ALA A 399 -17.14 -0.79 6.35
N GLY A 400 -16.78 -2.08 6.27
CA GLY A 400 -15.42 -2.56 6.57
C GLY A 400 -14.39 -2.35 5.45
N PHE A 401 -14.79 -1.89 4.27
CA PHE A 401 -13.87 -1.69 3.16
C PHE A 401 -12.85 -0.59 3.49
N TRP A 402 -11.58 -0.84 3.24
CA TRP A 402 -10.45 0.00 3.68
C TRP A 402 -10.41 0.23 5.20
N ASN A 403 -10.97 -0.69 6.02
CA ASN A 403 -11.02 -0.56 7.49
C ASN A 403 -11.75 0.70 7.99
N ARG A 404 -12.65 1.29 7.17
CA ARG A 404 -13.32 2.58 7.47
C ARG A 404 -14.06 2.59 8.80
N THR A 405 -14.77 1.52 9.15
CA THR A 405 -15.48 1.45 10.44
C THR A 405 -14.54 1.73 11.62
N HIS A 406 -13.34 1.14 11.60
CA HIS A 406 -12.36 1.35 12.65
C HIS A 406 -11.66 2.71 12.52
N ALA A 407 -11.29 3.09 11.30
CA ALA A 407 -10.60 4.35 11.02
C ALA A 407 -11.45 5.56 11.41
N TYR A 408 -12.73 5.61 11.01
CA TYR A 408 -13.62 6.72 11.34
C TYR A 408 -13.88 6.84 12.84
N ARG A 409 -13.96 5.72 13.57
CA ARG A 409 -14.00 5.74 15.03
C ARG A 409 -12.73 6.38 15.63
N LEU A 410 -11.56 6.01 15.15
CA LEU A 410 -10.27 6.54 15.65
C LEU A 410 -10.06 8.02 15.29
N THR A 411 -10.60 8.48 14.16
CA THR A 411 -10.55 9.87 13.73
C THR A 411 -11.60 10.77 14.39
N GLY A 412 -12.59 10.16 15.05
CA GLY A 412 -13.52 10.90 15.91
C GLY A 412 -14.92 11.16 15.35
N PHE A 413 -15.37 10.44 14.33
CA PHE A 413 -16.76 10.52 13.88
C PHE A 413 -17.72 9.92 14.91
N ASP A 414 -18.88 10.57 15.09
CA ASP A 414 -19.97 10.07 15.92
C ASP A 414 -20.79 9.02 15.19
N GLU A 415 -20.98 9.19 13.87
CA GLU A 415 -21.81 8.30 13.04
C GLU A 415 -21.14 8.00 11.70
N TYR A 416 -21.32 6.77 11.21
CA TYR A 416 -20.91 6.34 9.87
C TYR A 416 -22.09 5.69 9.14
N LEU A 417 -22.58 6.36 8.10
CA LEU A 417 -23.61 5.88 7.19
C LEU A 417 -22.94 5.07 6.07
N ALA A 418 -22.95 3.76 6.19
CA ALA A 418 -22.41 2.83 5.18
C ALA A 418 -23.53 2.23 4.30
N LYS A 419 -23.19 1.35 3.35
CA LYS A 419 -24.11 0.74 2.37
C LYS A 419 -25.43 0.25 2.96
N SER A 420 -25.42 -0.34 4.15
CA SER A 420 -26.62 -0.86 4.81
C SER A 420 -27.64 0.22 5.23
N ARG A 421 -27.24 1.47 5.20
CA ARG A 421 -28.09 2.64 5.53
C ARG A 421 -28.73 3.27 4.29
N PHE A 422 -28.45 2.74 3.09
CA PHE A 422 -28.92 3.29 1.82
C PHE A 422 -29.80 2.30 1.07
N ASP A 423 -30.87 2.80 0.47
CA ASP A 423 -31.57 2.10 -0.62
C ASP A 423 -30.69 2.17 -1.87
N THR A 424 -30.25 1.01 -2.36
CA THR A 424 -29.37 0.89 -3.51
C THR A 424 -30.11 0.53 -4.79
N THR A 425 -31.43 0.69 -4.86
CA THR A 425 -32.25 0.39 -6.06
C THR A 425 -31.92 1.31 -7.23
N ASP A 426 -31.56 2.56 -6.95
CA ASP A 426 -31.15 3.56 -7.94
C ASP A 426 -29.63 3.53 -8.17
N SER A 427 -29.18 2.45 -8.82
CA SER A 427 -27.76 2.17 -9.06
C SER A 427 -27.48 1.82 -10.50
N VAL A 428 -26.26 2.11 -10.96
CA VAL A 428 -25.70 1.57 -12.18
C VAL A 428 -24.67 0.47 -11.83
N GLY A 429 -24.93 -0.77 -12.21
CA GLY A 429 -24.19 -1.91 -11.68
C GLY A 429 -24.40 -2.04 -10.16
N ASN A 430 -23.33 -1.90 -9.39
CA ASN A 430 -23.36 -1.88 -7.92
C ASN A 430 -23.05 -0.48 -7.32
N LEU A 431 -23.04 0.55 -8.15
CA LEU A 431 -22.69 1.91 -7.78
C LEU A 431 -23.98 2.73 -7.60
N LEU A 432 -24.31 3.11 -6.36
CA LEU A 432 -25.42 4.02 -6.07
C LEU A 432 -25.16 5.37 -6.74
N LEU A 433 -26.16 5.89 -7.46
CA LEU A 433 -26.07 7.17 -8.16
C LEU A 433 -25.94 8.33 -7.19
N ASP A 434 -25.17 9.36 -7.54
CA ASP A 434 -24.83 10.44 -6.62
C ASP A 434 -26.06 11.26 -6.20
N HIS A 435 -27.03 11.52 -7.07
CA HIS A 435 -28.26 12.23 -6.66
C HIS A 435 -29.03 11.46 -5.58
N SER A 436 -29.21 10.14 -5.76
CA SER A 436 -29.89 9.28 -4.80
C SER A 436 -29.10 9.19 -3.48
N TYR A 437 -27.77 9.11 -3.58
CA TYR A 437 -26.90 9.13 -2.40
C TYR A 437 -27.02 10.43 -1.61
N TYR A 438 -26.95 11.58 -2.28
CA TYR A 438 -27.07 12.88 -1.62
C TYR A 438 -28.44 13.03 -0.93
N ASP A 439 -29.51 12.72 -1.65
CA ASP A 439 -30.86 12.85 -1.10
C ASP A 439 -31.03 12.01 0.16
N GLN A 440 -30.59 10.75 0.16
CA GLN A 440 -30.66 9.87 1.31
C GLN A 440 -29.75 10.28 2.48
N VAL A 441 -28.58 10.87 2.20
CA VAL A 441 -27.72 11.42 3.27
C VAL A 441 -28.42 12.58 3.96
N PHE A 442 -28.93 13.57 3.21
CA PHE A 442 -29.57 14.74 3.79
C PHE A 442 -30.89 14.41 4.49
N GLU A 443 -31.65 13.41 4.00
CA GLU A 443 -32.83 12.89 4.72
C GLU A 443 -32.44 12.32 6.09
N GLN A 444 -31.32 11.57 6.19
CA GLN A 444 -30.84 11.00 7.46
C GLN A 444 -30.21 12.04 8.39
N LEU A 445 -29.64 13.11 7.86
CA LEU A 445 -29.09 14.20 8.66
C LEU A 445 -30.21 15.01 9.35
N GLY A 446 -31.35 15.13 8.69
CA GLY A 446 -32.48 15.99 9.13
C GLY A 446 -32.25 17.47 8.84
N PRO A 447 -33.05 18.38 9.45
CA PRO A 447 -32.91 19.82 9.26
C PRO A 447 -31.51 20.32 9.64
N LEU A 448 -30.90 21.14 8.78
CA LEU A 448 -29.52 21.63 8.96
C LEU A 448 -29.40 22.82 9.91
N ASP A 449 -30.51 23.48 10.17
CA ASP A 449 -30.67 24.65 11.06
C ASP A 449 -31.06 24.27 12.50
N GLU A 450 -31.22 22.97 12.77
CA GLU A 450 -31.60 22.46 14.08
C GLU A 450 -30.44 21.69 14.76
N GLY A 451 -30.22 21.95 16.04
CA GLY A 451 -29.26 21.20 16.87
C GLY A 451 -27.84 21.78 16.87
N PRO A 452 -26.81 20.97 17.18
CA PRO A 452 -25.42 21.40 17.16
C PRO A 452 -24.92 21.58 15.71
N PRO A 453 -23.86 22.40 15.50
CA PRO A 453 -23.28 22.53 14.18
C PRO A 453 -22.82 21.16 13.65
N LEU A 454 -22.88 20.98 12.35
CA LEU A 454 -22.66 19.70 11.68
C LEU A 454 -21.32 19.67 10.95
N PHE A 455 -20.55 18.61 11.13
CA PHE A 455 -19.50 18.22 10.23
C PHE A 455 -19.97 17.00 9.42
N ASN A 456 -20.33 17.23 8.17
CA ASN A 456 -20.82 16.21 7.25
C ASN A 456 -19.76 15.88 6.21
N TYR A 457 -19.20 14.67 6.28
CA TYR A 457 -18.18 14.15 5.38
C TYR A 457 -18.82 13.10 4.45
N MET A 458 -18.92 13.41 3.18
CA MET A 458 -19.55 12.57 2.18
C MET A 458 -18.51 12.07 1.18
N LEU A 459 -18.40 10.76 1.00
CA LEU A 459 -17.61 10.13 -0.05
C LEU A 459 -18.54 9.45 -1.04
N THR A 460 -18.55 9.89 -2.29
CA THR A 460 -19.36 9.29 -3.34
C THR A 460 -18.81 7.91 -3.77
N TYR A 461 -19.62 7.12 -4.47
CA TYR A 461 -19.20 5.82 -5.00
C TYR A 461 -19.43 5.71 -6.50
N HIS A 462 -20.34 6.49 -7.05
CA HIS A 462 -20.53 6.63 -8.47
C HIS A 462 -19.27 7.23 -9.10
N GLY A 463 -18.80 6.67 -10.20
CA GLY A 463 -17.49 7.02 -10.78
C GLY A 463 -16.38 6.03 -10.48
N HIS A 464 -16.62 5.01 -9.65
CA HIS A 464 -15.67 3.92 -9.39
C HIS A 464 -15.61 2.93 -10.57
N LEU A 465 -14.40 2.41 -10.84
CA LEU A 465 -14.18 1.31 -11.79
C LEU A 465 -15.16 0.12 -11.50
N PRO A 466 -15.74 -0.57 -12.51
CA PRO A 466 -15.40 -0.59 -13.94
C PRO A 466 -16.15 0.39 -14.84
N TYR A 467 -16.81 1.40 -14.35
CA TYR A 467 -17.60 2.40 -15.08
C TYR A 467 -18.75 1.75 -15.90
N PRO A 468 -19.68 1.06 -15.24
CA PRO A 468 -20.75 0.33 -15.92
C PRO A 468 -21.73 1.28 -16.60
N SER A 469 -22.29 0.87 -17.74
CA SER A 469 -23.46 1.47 -18.37
C SER A 469 -24.73 0.72 -18.01
N GLY A 470 -25.90 1.31 -18.21
CA GLY A 470 -27.20 0.69 -17.95
C GLY A 470 -28.30 1.26 -18.85
N GLU A 471 -29.42 0.53 -18.98
CA GLU A 471 -30.57 0.98 -19.80
C GLU A 471 -31.12 2.34 -19.34
N ASN A 472 -31.17 2.58 -18.03
CA ASN A 472 -31.61 3.83 -17.44
C ASN A 472 -30.50 4.88 -17.33
N TYR A 473 -29.30 4.53 -17.80
CA TYR A 473 -28.07 5.32 -17.72
C TYR A 473 -27.36 5.33 -19.07
N PRO A 474 -28.01 5.89 -20.10
CA PRO A 474 -27.47 5.88 -21.48
C PRO A 474 -26.26 6.79 -21.61
N ASP A 475 -25.39 6.47 -22.57
CA ASP A 475 -24.27 7.31 -22.93
C ASP A 475 -24.75 8.69 -23.42
N ARG A 476 -24.11 9.74 -22.94
CA ARG A 476 -24.39 11.15 -23.21
C ARG A 476 -23.27 11.83 -23.98
N VAL A 477 -22.03 11.37 -23.77
CA VAL A 477 -20.83 11.88 -24.41
C VAL A 477 -20.07 10.71 -25.05
N GLN A 478 -19.36 11.01 -26.13
CA GLN A 478 -18.53 10.03 -26.83
C GLN A 478 -17.06 10.32 -26.62
N ALA A 479 -16.28 9.28 -26.32
CA ALA A 479 -14.82 9.39 -26.31
C ALA A 479 -14.30 9.59 -27.76
N GLY A 480 -13.26 10.37 -27.92
CA GLY A 480 -12.64 10.62 -29.24
C GLY A 480 -11.89 9.41 -29.78
N ARG A 481 -11.58 8.42 -28.94
CA ARG A 481 -10.90 7.17 -29.30
C ARG A 481 -11.65 5.97 -28.72
N ASP A 482 -11.52 4.82 -29.37
CA ASP A 482 -12.16 3.56 -28.95
C ASP A 482 -11.44 2.96 -27.74
N VAL A 483 -11.68 3.53 -26.57
CA VAL A 483 -11.20 3.04 -25.26
C VAL A 483 -12.42 2.87 -24.34
N PRO A 484 -12.89 1.63 -24.12
CA PRO A 484 -14.12 1.37 -23.35
C PRO A 484 -14.13 1.95 -21.95
N LEU A 485 -12.98 1.93 -21.24
CA LEU A 485 -12.86 2.54 -19.90
C LEU A 485 -13.03 4.06 -19.95
N LEU A 486 -12.47 4.74 -20.94
CA LEU A 486 -12.64 6.18 -21.12
C LEU A 486 -14.09 6.51 -21.47
N GLN A 487 -14.69 5.76 -22.41
CA GLN A 487 -16.10 5.94 -22.80
C GLN A 487 -17.03 5.85 -21.59
N GLY A 488 -16.91 4.78 -20.79
CA GLY A 488 -17.69 4.62 -19.56
C GLY A 488 -17.44 5.74 -18.56
N TYR A 489 -16.17 6.06 -18.31
CA TYR A 489 -15.78 7.09 -17.35
C TYR A 489 -16.34 8.49 -17.70
N LEU A 490 -16.23 8.93 -18.96
CA LEU A 490 -16.76 10.23 -19.38
C LEU A 490 -18.27 10.33 -19.15
N ASN A 491 -19.00 9.23 -19.33
CA ASN A 491 -20.43 9.21 -19.06
C ASN A 491 -20.73 9.25 -17.58
N HIS A 492 -19.94 8.59 -16.72
CA HIS A 492 -20.05 8.75 -15.27
C HIS A 492 -19.80 10.21 -14.85
N LEU A 493 -18.78 10.88 -15.39
CA LEU A 493 -18.54 12.29 -15.13
C LEU A 493 -19.70 13.18 -15.54
N TRP A 494 -20.31 12.90 -16.69
CA TRP A 494 -21.44 13.68 -17.19
C TRP A 494 -22.62 13.71 -16.21
N TYR A 495 -22.98 12.57 -15.65
CA TYR A 495 -24.06 12.47 -14.67
C TYR A 495 -23.63 13.05 -13.31
N LYS A 496 -22.52 12.59 -12.80
CA LYS A 496 -21.97 12.95 -11.50
C LYS A 496 -21.81 14.45 -11.31
N SER A 497 -21.30 15.16 -12.31
CA SER A 497 -21.11 16.62 -12.25
C SER A 497 -22.44 17.37 -12.19
N ARG A 498 -23.49 16.89 -12.86
CA ARG A 498 -24.83 17.48 -12.83
C ARG A 498 -25.54 17.22 -11.52
N ASP A 499 -25.41 16.00 -10.98
CA ASP A 499 -25.95 15.65 -9.67
C ASP A 499 -25.29 16.48 -8.57
N LEU A 500 -23.96 16.70 -8.66
CA LEU A 500 -23.22 17.60 -7.76
C LEU A 500 -23.77 19.03 -7.84
N MET A 501 -23.89 19.61 -9.04
CA MET A 501 -24.33 21.01 -9.20
C MET A 501 -25.73 21.23 -8.64
N LYS A 502 -26.66 20.30 -8.91
CA LYS A 502 -28.01 20.33 -8.33
C LYS A 502 -27.96 20.26 -6.80
N ARG A 503 -27.09 19.40 -6.22
CA ARG A 503 -26.96 19.32 -4.76
C ARG A 503 -26.34 20.59 -4.17
N LEU A 504 -25.33 21.17 -4.80
CA LEU A 504 -24.72 22.42 -4.35
C LEU A 504 -25.69 23.60 -4.40
N GLU A 505 -26.52 23.70 -5.45
CA GLU A 505 -27.58 24.72 -5.55
C GLU A 505 -28.54 24.59 -4.37
N THR A 506 -29.03 23.37 -4.11
CA THR A 506 -29.95 23.11 -2.99
C THR A 506 -29.30 23.42 -1.64
N LEU A 507 -28.05 22.91 -1.43
CA LEU A 507 -27.36 23.09 -0.15
C LEU A 507 -27.07 24.55 0.16
N ARG A 508 -26.64 25.34 -0.83
CA ARG A 508 -26.42 26.80 -0.65
C ARG A 508 -27.71 27.58 -0.37
N ALA A 509 -28.87 27.06 -0.79
CA ALA A 509 -30.15 27.66 -0.48
C ALA A 509 -30.65 27.26 0.93
N GLU A 510 -30.39 26.02 1.38
CA GLU A 510 -30.83 25.51 2.68
C GLU A 510 -29.86 25.90 3.81
N ASP A 511 -28.57 26.07 3.52
CA ASP A 511 -27.51 26.36 4.50
C ASP A 511 -26.51 27.39 3.91
N PRO A 512 -26.95 28.66 3.77
CA PRO A 512 -26.17 29.69 3.05
C PRO A 512 -24.83 30.03 3.72
N ASP A 513 -24.72 29.84 5.03
CA ASP A 513 -23.51 30.14 5.82
C ASP A 513 -22.51 28.97 5.84
N ALA A 514 -22.88 27.80 5.32
CA ALA A 514 -22.06 26.61 5.40
C ALA A 514 -20.68 26.78 4.72
N LEU A 515 -19.67 26.17 5.32
CA LEU A 515 -18.40 25.95 4.65
C LEU A 515 -18.49 24.65 3.82
N ILE A 516 -18.38 24.77 2.51
CA ILE A 516 -18.49 23.63 1.60
C ILE A 516 -17.14 23.38 0.92
N VAL A 517 -16.61 22.16 1.04
CA VAL A 517 -15.35 21.71 0.43
C VAL A 517 -15.65 20.55 -0.52
N VAL A 518 -15.33 20.69 -1.80
CA VAL A 518 -15.55 19.68 -2.84
C VAL A 518 -14.22 19.41 -3.55
N PHE A 519 -13.82 18.15 -3.67
CA PHE A 519 -12.62 17.78 -4.41
C PHE A 519 -12.70 16.34 -4.94
N GLY A 520 -11.89 16.05 -5.98
CA GLY A 520 -11.67 14.69 -6.44
C GLY A 520 -10.63 13.97 -5.58
N ASP A 521 -10.89 12.70 -5.25
CA ASP A 521 -9.95 11.89 -4.44
C ASP A 521 -8.69 11.48 -5.21
N HIS A 522 -8.81 11.16 -6.49
CA HIS A 522 -7.73 10.81 -7.42
C HIS A 522 -8.18 10.84 -8.89
N LEU A 523 -7.23 10.69 -9.80
CA LEU A 523 -7.51 10.49 -11.22
C LEU A 523 -8.10 9.09 -11.46
N PRO A 524 -8.90 8.91 -12.53
CA PRO A 524 -9.49 7.63 -12.86
C PRO A 524 -8.44 6.61 -13.35
N PHE A 525 -8.72 5.33 -13.13
CA PHE A 525 -7.99 4.26 -13.78
C PHE A 525 -8.53 4.07 -15.22
N LEU A 526 -7.74 4.45 -16.21
CA LEU A 526 -8.08 4.35 -17.64
C LEU A 526 -7.22 3.33 -18.40
N GLY A 527 -6.72 2.33 -17.71
CA GLY A 527 -5.92 1.24 -18.26
C GLY A 527 -4.62 0.97 -17.49
N PRO A 528 -3.96 -0.17 -17.76
CA PRO A 528 -2.69 -0.53 -17.12
C PRO A 528 -1.59 0.50 -17.38
N ASN A 529 -0.58 0.60 -16.49
CA ASN A 529 0.57 1.48 -16.64
C ASN A 529 0.18 2.94 -16.98
N TYR A 530 -0.74 3.50 -16.17
CA TYR A 530 -1.37 4.82 -16.36
C TYR A 530 -2.34 4.94 -17.55
N GLY A 531 -2.47 3.91 -18.39
CA GLY A 531 -3.47 3.86 -19.47
C GLY A 531 -3.43 5.07 -20.41
N VAL A 532 -4.58 5.73 -20.60
CA VAL A 532 -4.69 6.94 -21.44
C VAL A 532 -3.77 8.06 -20.98
N HIS A 533 -3.55 8.20 -19.65
CA HIS A 533 -2.68 9.25 -19.11
C HIS A 533 -1.21 9.07 -19.53
N ASP A 534 -0.74 7.82 -19.72
CA ASP A 534 0.61 7.52 -20.22
C ASP A 534 0.80 8.12 -21.63
N GLU A 535 -0.14 7.86 -22.53
CA GLU A 535 -0.07 8.37 -23.91
C GLU A 535 -0.17 9.90 -23.99
N VAL A 536 -1.06 10.48 -23.17
CA VAL A 536 -1.27 11.94 -23.14
C VAL A 536 -0.07 12.69 -22.59
N LEU A 537 0.49 12.20 -21.47
CA LEU A 537 1.60 12.85 -20.78
C LEU A 537 2.97 12.45 -21.35
N GLY A 538 3.04 11.44 -22.22
CA GLY A 538 4.30 10.89 -22.74
C GLY A 538 5.21 10.41 -21.63
N LEU A 539 4.67 9.57 -20.74
CA LEU A 539 5.41 9.13 -19.55
C LEU A 539 6.61 8.26 -19.93
N PRO A 540 7.78 8.48 -19.33
CA PRO A 540 8.91 7.58 -19.47
C PRO A 540 8.56 6.17 -18.95
N PRO A 541 9.22 5.11 -19.44
CA PRO A 541 9.00 3.74 -18.95
C PRO A 541 9.29 3.56 -17.47
N ASP A 542 10.18 4.37 -16.90
CA ASP A 542 10.56 4.32 -15.49
C ASP A 542 10.05 5.59 -14.78
N ARG A 543 9.25 5.38 -13.73
CA ARG A 543 8.67 6.48 -12.94
C ARG A 543 9.72 7.43 -12.33
N LYS A 544 10.94 6.97 -12.07
CA LYS A 544 12.02 7.84 -11.57
C LYS A 544 12.40 8.95 -12.55
N ASP A 545 12.12 8.72 -13.84
CA ASP A 545 12.42 9.66 -14.93
C ASP A 545 11.24 10.59 -15.23
N PHE A 546 10.12 10.49 -14.47
CA PHE A 546 8.99 11.41 -14.62
C PHE A 546 9.41 12.82 -14.21
N SER A 547 9.04 13.79 -15.01
CA SER A 547 9.21 15.20 -14.66
C SER A 547 8.28 15.61 -13.52
N GLY A 548 8.60 16.70 -12.84
CA GLY A 548 7.73 17.27 -11.81
C GLY A 548 6.33 17.60 -12.36
N ALA A 549 6.23 18.13 -13.56
CA ALA A 549 4.96 18.45 -14.20
C ALA A 549 4.12 17.19 -14.50
N GLN A 550 4.74 16.10 -14.94
CA GLN A 550 4.05 14.82 -15.15
C GLN A 550 3.53 14.23 -13.82
N LEU A 551 4.34 14.29 -12.76
CA LEU A 551 3.93 13.84 -11.44
C LEU A 551 2.80 14.70 -10.85
N GLU A 552 2.87 16.02 -11.02
CA GLU A 552 1.82 16.94 -10.60
C GLU A 552 0.51 16.64 -11.35
N ALA A 553 0.57 16.48 -12.67
CA ALA A 553 -0.60 16.18 -13.49
C ALA A 553 -1.30 14.87 -13.03
N LEU A 554 -0.52 13.85 -12.63
CA LEU A 554 -1.05 12.56 -12.17
C LEU A 554 -1.73 12.60 -10.79
N VAL A 555 -1.63 13.70 -10.05
CA VAL A 555 -2.20 13.86 -8.72
C VAL A 555 -3.14 15.05 -8.58
N SER A 556 -3.39 15.79 -9.67
CA SER A 556 -4.20 17.01 -9.68
C SER A 556 -5.67 16.72 -9.93
N THR A 557 -6.52 17.18 -9.01
CA THR A 557 -7.99 17.09 -9.12
C THR A 557 -8.62 18.44 -8.87
N PRO A 558 -9.84 18.74 -9.41
CA PRO A 558 -10.53 19.98 -9.11
C PRO A 558 -10.80 20.15 -7.62
N LEU A 559 -10.62 21.38 -7.11
CA LEU A 559 -10.93 21.79 -5.76
C LEU A 559 -11.89 22.99 -5.80
N ILE A 560 -12.98 22.89 -5.06
CA ILE A 560 -13.95 23.98 -4.88
C ILE A 560 -14.14 24.15 -3.36
N VAL A 561 -13.87 25.34 -2.86
CA VAL A 561 -14.19 25.73 -1.47
C VAL A 561 -15.09 26.94 -1.51
N ILE A 562 -16.27 26.82 -0.91
CA ILE A 562 -17.26 27.87 -0.80
C ILE A 562 -17.37 28.26 0.68
N ASP A 563 -17.05 29.53 0.97
CA ASP A 563 -16.98 30.05 2.35
C ASP A 563 -18.26 30.85 2.65
N GLY A 564 -19.36 30.15 2.83
CA GLY A 564 -20.65 30.76 3.14
C GLY A 564 -21.04 31.85 2.15
N GLU A 565 -21.49 33.02 2.66
CA GLU A 565 -21.82 34.18 1.84
C GLU A 565 -20.64 34.83 1.11
N ARG A 566 -19.37 34.56 1.54
CA ARG A 566 -18.18 35.06 0.82
C ARG A 566 -18.05 34.42 -0.56
N GLY A 567 -18.64 33.21 -0.72
CA GLY A 567 -18.63 32.47 -1.96
C GLY A 567 -17.35 31.65 -2.20
N PRO A 568 -17.07 31.31 -3.49
CA PRO A 568 -15.92 30.51 -3.89
C PRO A 568 -14.57 31.18 -3.58
N LEU A 569 -13.58 30.40 -3.12
CA LEU A 569 -12.26 30.88 -2.76
C LEU A 569 -11.21 30.50 -3.82
N GLU A 570 -10.36 31.43 -4.19
CA GLU A 570 -9.16 31.17 -5.00
C GLU A 570 -8.03 30.66 -4.09
N LEU A 571 -7.72 29.38 -4.14
CA LEU A 571 -6.73 28.74 -3.30
C LEU A 571 -5.48 28.26 -4.05
N GLY A 572 -5.56 28.23 -5.39
CA GLY A 572 -4.50 27.69 -6.22
C GLY A 572 -4.28 26.19 -5.99
N ARG A 573 -3.05 25.79 -5.71
CA ARG A 573 -2.68 24.38 -5.45
C ARG A 573 -2.70 24.07 -3.97
N VAL A 574 -3.52 23.11 -3.55
CA VAL A 574 -3.66 22.71 -2.15
C VAL A 574 -3.42 21.20 -2.02
N PRO A 575 -2.37 20.74 -1.35
CA PRO A 575 -2.24 19.32 -1.05
C PRO A 575 -3.31 18.90 -0.03
N LEU A 576 -3.93 17.72 -0.23
CA LEU A 576 -5.08 17.29 0.57
C LEU A 576 -4.80 17.30 2.08
N TYR A 577 -3.58 17.03 2.52
CA TYR A 577 -3.22 17.08 3.95
C TYR A 577 -3.26 18.50 4.55
N ARG A 578 -3.38 19.58 3.73
CA ARG A 578 -3.53 20.95 4.23
C ARG A 578 -4.99 21.36 4.40
N LEU A 579 -5.94 20.61 3.83
CA LEU A 579 -7.37 20.95 3.94
C LEU A 579 -7.88 20.99 5.39
N PRO A 580 -7.48 20.08 6.32
CA PRO A 580 -7.94 20.17 7.71
C PRO A 580 -7.57 21.49 8.40
N ALA A 581 -6.33 21.93 8.27
CA ALA A 581 -5.87 23.20 8.83
C ALA A 581 -6.56 24.40 8.16
N LEU A 582 -6.76 24.34 6.83
CA LEU A 582 -7.53 25.35 6.10
C LEU A 582 -8.96 25.45 6.62
N VAL A 583 -9.66 24.33 6.80
CA VAL A 583 -11.03 24.29 7.33
C VAL A 583 -11.08 24.92 8.72
N LEU A 584 -10.16 24.56 9.64
CA LEU A 584 -10.13 25.16 10.98
C LEU A 584 -9.86 26.68 10.93
N GLY A 585 -8.94 27.12 10.08
CA GLY A 585 -8.66 28.56 9.89
C GLY A 585 -9.89 29.32 9.35
N LEU A 586 -10.63 28.76 8.39
CA LEU A 586 -11.87 29.35 7.86
C LEU A 586 -13.01 29.37 8.91
N LEU A 587 -12.96 28.48 9.89
CA LEU A 587 -13.86 28.49 11.05
C LEU A 587 -13.39 29.45 12.17
N GLY A 588 -12.28 30.15 11.97
CA GLY A 588 -11.77 31.18 12.89
C GLY A 588 -10.75 30.67 13.92
N ALA A 589 -10.29 29.42 13.85
CA ALA A 589 -9.25 28.94 14.78
C ALA A 589 -7.88 29.53 14.42
N GLU A 590 -7.19 30.13 15.40
CA GLU A 590 -5.81 30.62 15.24
C GLU A 590 -4.79 29.47 15.22
N SER A 591 -5.13 28.32 15.82
CA SER A 591 -4.30 27.12 15.83
C SER A 591 -5.15 25.86 15.63
N GLY A 592 -4.72 25.03 14.68
CA GLY A 592 -5.23 23.69 14.40
C GLY A 592 -4.52 22.57 15.18
N GLY A 593 -3.63 22.90 16.10
CA GLY A 593 -2.86 21.91 16.86
C GLY A 593 -1.89 21.12 15.96
N MET A 594 -1.98 19.79 16.02
CA MET A 594 -1.11 18.94 15.17
C MET A 594 -1.38 19.09 13.67
N LEU A 595 -2.53 19.59 13.27
CA LEU A 595 -2.91 19.77 11.86
C LEU A 595 -2.11 20.89 11.19
N ASP A 596 -1.50 21.79 11.97
CA ASP A 596 -0.60 22.85 11.49
C ASP A 596 0.84 22.36 11.27
N TRP A 597 1.24 21.24 11.89
CA TRP A 597 2.63 20.77 11.84
C TRP A 597 3.11 20.33 10.44
N THR A 598 2.18 20.18 9.53
CA THR A 598 2.44 19.87 8.12
C THR A 598 2.42 21.11 7.22
N GLU A 599 2.53 22.30 7.80
CA GLU A 599 2.77 23.51 7.01
C GLU A 599 3.99 23.36 6.11
N ASN A 600 3.80 23.75 4.85
CA ASN A 600 4.83 23.62 3.83
C ASN A 600 5.94 24.67 4.03
N PRO A 601 7.16 24.43 3.54
CA PRO A 601 8.18 25.44 3.48
C PRO A 601 7.70 26.68 2.70
N PRO A 602 8.14 27.90 3.05
CA PRO A 602 7.74 29.11 2.36
C PRO A 602 7.96 29.02 0.84
N GLY A 603 6.92 29.32 0.05
CA GLY A 603 6.99 29.32 -1.41
C GLY A 603 7.09 27.92 -2.07
N THR A 604 7.03 26.84 -1.31
CA THR A 604 7.17 25.48 -1.85
C THR A 604 6.12 24.55 -1.30
N ILE A 605 5.25 24.02 -2.14
CA ILE A 605 4.33 22.93 -1.77
C ILE A 605 5.05 21.60 -1.92
N VAL A 606 5.01 20.76 -0.88
CA VAL A 606 5.64 19.44 -0.89
C VAL A 606 4.56 18.37 -1.04
N ARG A 607 4.49 17.71 -2.22
CA ARG A 607 3.56 16.60 -2.44
C ARG A 607 4.31 15.27 -2.42
N PRO A 608 4.31 14.51 -1.31
CA PRO A 608 4.82 13.15 -1.30
C PRO A 608 3.98 12.28 -2.24
N VAL A 609 4.68 11.54 -3.08
CA VAL A 609 4.12 10.49 -3.95
C VAL A 609 4.93 9.23 -3.75
N TYR A 610 4.40 8.09 -4.18
CA TYR A 610 5.11 6.83 -3.96
C TYR A 610 6.55 6.86 -4.48
N GLY A 611 7.50 6.61 -3.58
CA GLY A 611 8.93 6.51 -3.86
C GLY A 611 9.70 7.83 -3.97
N MET A 612 9.03 8.99 -4.01
CA MET A 612 9.66 10.31 -4.11
C MET A 612 8.72 11.40 -3.59
N HIS A 613 9.04 12.66 -3.83
CA HIS A 613 8.10 13.76 -3.65
C HIS A 613 8.22 14.77 -4.80
N VAL A 614 7.19 15.58 -4.95
CA VAL A 614 7.19 16.72 -5.87
C VAL A 614 7.28 17.99 -5.03
N ALA A 615 8.22 18.86 -5.36
CA ALA A 615 8.32 20.21 -4.83
C ALA A 615 7.70 21.17 -5.88
N VAL A 616 6.61 21.84 -5.52
CA VAL A 616 5.91 22.77 -6.42
C VAL A 616 6.15 24.18 -5.92
N GLY A 617 6.86 24.97 -6.70
CA GLY A 617 7.20 26.37 -6.43
C GLY A 617 6.71 27.30 -7.52
N GLU A 618 7.15 28.56 -7.48
CA GLU A 618 6.83 29.57 -8.51
C GLU A 618 7.37 29.17 -9.89
N ASP A 619 8.54 28.52 -9.95
CA ASP A 619 9.17 28.03 -11.18
C ASP A 619 8.54 26.72 -11.72
N GLY A 620 7.47 26.24 -11.10
CA GLY A 620 6.78 25.00 -11.46
C GLY A 620 7.12 23.81 -10.56
N ALA A 621 6.77 22.62 -11.02
CA ALA A 621 6.92 21.38 -10.27
C ALA A 621 8.25 20.68 -10.57
N ARG A 622 8.96 20.27 -9.52
CA ARG A 622 10.23 19.53 -9.54
C ARG A 622 10.06 18.15 -8.93
N ALA A 623 10.48 17.11 -9.65
CA ALA A 623 10.59 15.77 -9.09
C ALA A 623 11.82 15.67 -8.17
N CYS A 624 11.63 15.17 -6.95
CA CYS A 624 12.66 15.00 -5.94
C CYS A 624 12.73 13.53 -5.51
N PRO A 625 13.46 12.68 -6.25
CA PRO A 625 13.72 11.30 -5.83
C PRO A 625 14.68 11.29 -4.62
N PRO A 626 14.77 10.16 -3.87
CA PRO A 626 15.58 10.06 -2.66
C PRO A 626 17.07 10.41 -2.86
N GLU A 627 17.63 10.10 -4.01
CA GLU A 627 19.01 10.40 -4.41
C GLU A 627 19.27 11.89 -4.63
N ALA A 628 18.24 12.66 -4.91
CA ALA A 628 18.29 14.11 -5.09
C ALA A 628 18.00 14.91 -3.80
N ALA A 629 17.94 14.23 -2.64
CA ALA A 629 17.57 14.88 -1.37
C ALA A 629 18.53 16.00 -0.91
N GLU A 630 19.79 15.99 -1.39
CA GLU A 630 20.80 17.01 -1.10
C GLU A 630 20.90 18.05 -2.24
N ASP A 631 20.18 17.88 -3.34
CA ASP A 631 20.24 18.78 -4.49
C ASP A 631 19.56 20.11 -4.17
N GLU A 632 20.11 21.23 -4.75
CA GLU A 632 19.46 22.53 -4.70
C GLU A 632 18.04 22.45 -5.29
N GLY A 633 17.05 22.91 -4.55
CA GLY A 633 15.63 22.85 -4.89
C GLY A 633 14.88 21.57 -4.43
N CYS A 634 15.58 20.59 -3.86
CA CYS A 634 14.97 19.42 -3.20
C CYS A 634 15.31 19.33 -1.70
N ALA A 635 16.40 19.94 -1.25
CA ALA A 635 16.92 19.75 0.10
C ALA A 635 15.94 20.19 1.20
N GLU A 636 15.28 21.33 1.03
CA GLU A 636 14.32 21.85 2.01
C GLU A 636 13.09 20.97 2.10
N SER A 637 12.51 20.58 0.95
CA SER A 637 11.36 19.68 0.88
C SER A 637 11.68 18.27 1.38
N ALA A 638 12.92 17.78 1.17
CA ALA A 638 13.39 16.52 1.71
C ALA A 638 13.52 16.56 3.24
N ALA A 639 14.05 17.65 3.80
CA ALA A 639 14.16 17.88 5.24
C ALA A 639 12.77 17.96 5.89
N TRP A 640 11.84 18.70 5.28
CA TRP A 640 10.45 18.77 5.69
C TRP A 640 9.80 17.36 5.71
N LEU A 641 10.00 16.58 4.66
CA LEU A 641 9.46 15.23 4.55
C LEU A 641 10.05 14.28 5.61
N ALA A 642 11.35 14.38 5.89
CA ALA A 642 12.01 13.59 6.94
C ALA A 642 11.43 13.90 8.32
N ARG A 643 11.26 15.18 8.65
CA ARG A 643 10.62 15.65 9.89
C ARG A 643 9.19 15.11 9.99
N THR A 644 8.39 15.29 8.93
CA THR A 644 6.99 14.87 8.88
C THR A 644 6.84 13.35 9.06
N ARG A 645 7.74 12.54 8.46
CA ARG A 645 7.76 11.07 8.66
C ARG A 645 8.02 10.69 10.11
N THR A 646 8.89 11.41 10.81
CA THR A 646 9.12 11.19 12.25
C THR A 646 7.84 11.45 13.05
N LEU A 647 7.14 12.55 12.78
CA LEU A 647 5.87 12.87 13.45
C LEU A 647 4.77 11.85 13.12
N ILE A 648 4.63 11.42 11.86
CA ILE A 648 3.71 10.35 11.46
C ILE A 648 4.00 9.07 12.26
N GLY A 649 5.27 8.67 12.33
CA GLY A 649 5.70 7.48 13.06
C GLY A 649 5.37 7.53 14.56
N ASP A 650 5.50 8.70 15.19
CA ASP A 650 5.16 8.89 16.59
C ASP A 650 3.66 8.97 16.83
N VAL A 651 2.96 9.83 16.09
CA VAL A 651 1.55 10.15 16.33
C VAL A 651 0.62 8.98 16.02
N PHE A 652 0.82 8.29 14.91
CA PHE A 652 -0.13 7.28 14.43
C PHE A 652 0.23 5.86 14.87
N THR A 653 1.50 5.53 15.03
CA THR A 653 1.96 4.16 15.37
C THR A 653 2.79 4.09 16.64
N GLY A 654 3.40 5.19 17.05
CA GLY A 654 4.36 5.29 18.14
C GLY A 654 3.74 5.56 19.52
N SER A 655 4.50 6.28 20.34
CA SER A 655 4.14 6.59 21.73
C SER A 655 3.40 7.90 21.91
N GLN A 656 3.19 8.66 20.82
CA GLN A 656 2.48 9.95 20.80
C GLN A 656 3.17 11.04 21.69
N PHE A 657 4.50 11.01 21.76
CA PHE A 657 5.28 12.01 22.51
C PHE A 657 5.03 13.46 21.99
N ALA A 658 4.81 13.59 20.68
CA ALA A 658 4.51 14.88 20.07
C ALA A 658 3.20 15.47 20.63
N LEU A 659 2.17 14.65 20.82
CA LEU A 659 0.87 15.11 21.32
C LEU A 659 0.92 15.60 22.78
N GLU A 660 1.89 15.13 23.57
CA GLU A 660 2.08 15.64 24.95
C GLU A 660 2.35 17.15 25.00
N ARG A 661 2.88 17.74 23.90
CA ARG A 661 3.14 19.19 23.80
C ARG A 661 1.89 20.01 23.58
N LEU A 662 0.82 19.41 23.06
CA LEU A 662 -0.44 20.10 22.77
C LEU A 662 -1.42 20.12 23.95
N GLY A 663 -1.10 19.39 25.02
CA GLY A 663 -2.09 19.09 26.06
C GLY A 663 -3.10 18.04 25.57
N THR A 664 -3.88 17.50 26.46
CA THR A 664 -4.93 16.54 26.11
C THR A 664 -6.15 17.29 25.58
N LEU A 665 -6.61 16.95 24.36
CA LEU A 665 -8.03 17.19 24.05
C LEU A 665 -8.86 16.53 25.16
N PRO A 666 -9.92 17.18 25.67
CA PRO A 666 -10.74 16.61 26.73
C PRO A 666 -11.21 15.21 26.36
N ARG A 667 -10.65 14.18 27.01
CA ARG A 667 -11.05 12.77 26.79
C ARG A 667 -12.48 12.49 27.24
N ASP A 668 -13.03 13.35 28.08
CA ASP A 668 -14.37 13.21 28.67
C ASP A 668 -15.50 13.63 27.70
N ALA A 669 -15.15 14.14 26.52
CA ALA A 669 -16.09 14.39 25.42
C ALA A 669 -16.26 13.18 24.48
N VAL A 670 -15.67 12.02 24.78
CA VAL A 670 -15.89 10.79 24.02
C VAL A 670 -17.15 10.11 24.57
N PRO A 671 -18.32 10.26 23.95
CA PRO A 671 -19.42 9.36 24.24
C PRO A 671 -18.91 7.94 23.92
N THR A 672 -19.10 7.01 24.83
CA THR A 672 -18.98 5.58 24.53
C THR A 672 -19.99 5.29 23.44
N VAL A 673 -19.55 5.29 22.19
CA VAL A 673 -20.37 4.85 21.06
C VAL A 673 -20.73 3.40 21.36
N GLU A 674 -22.02 3.14 21.62
CA GLU A 674 -22.49 1.77 21.65
C GLU A 674 -22.05 1.09 20.34
N PRO A 675 -21.54 -0.14 20.42
CA PRO A 675 -21.12 -0.85 19.20
C PRO A 675 -22.31 -0.86 18.25
N VAL A 676 -22.10 -0.35 17.04
CA VAL A 676 -23.07 -0.45 15.93
C VAL A 676 -23.58 -1.88 15.94
N ARG A 677 -24.87 -2.09 16.29
CA ARG A 677 -25.48 -3.40 16.24
C ARG A 677 -25.32 -3.92 14.82
N SER A 678 -24.42 -4.89 14.66
CA SER A 678 -24.36 -5.69 13.45
C SER A 678 -25.66 -6.48 13.39
N ASP A 679 -26.56 -6.07 12.52
CA ASP A 679 -27.67 -6.92 12.15
C ASP A 679 -27.12 -8.21 11.53
N PRO A 680 -27.56 -9.38 12.01
CA PRO A 680 -27.13 -10.65 11.44
C PRO A 680 -27.97 -10.95 10.20
N SER A 681 -27.36 -10.70 9.02
CA SER A 681 -27.85 -11.37 7.78
C SER A 681 -26.72 -11.47 6.76
#